data_975fb7558872d2b7c5fafbb85fc3e399
#
_entry.id   975fb7558872d2b7c5fafbb85fc3e399
#
_cell.length_a   1.000
_cell.length_b   1.000
_cell.length_c   1.000
_cell.angle_alpha   90.00
_cell.angle_beta   90.00
_cell.angle_gamma   90.00
#
_symmetry.space_group_name_H-M   'P 1'
#
loop_
_entity.id
_entity.type
_entity.pdbx_description
1 polymer ?
#
loop_
_entity_poly.entity_id
_entity_poly.type
_entity_poly.pdbx_seq_one_letter_code
_entity_poly.pdbx_strand_id
1 'polypeptide(L)'
;MPYKTVESFMNLRKAITLVITGAFLLTSALFAEEIKGDRQAGKTGPSRLFKGDDGPKSTFFNINSWSIQVEHQGFFQWNGTSHGSAGDYPKGMANVIFAEGILWGVRADDEFGKDADGYILTDGTGDGEPKIRVNGSMYNTGLKSGKVLRDPAVLTNGSPTILKSLYSENWRDQQIWRVRRDWETGDLTSDVAIVKNIAATSVTEAQIAATKAQYKHDWEHWPVAKGAPYDDVNGDGAFTAATWNTETLEWDGDIPGIPGADQTVWLVANDLPDEHDPNYPGKAVSVSEGGWGSPPIGFEMQMSMWGYDYPFSNPLSSMFFKRARMIYTGLPGGPATAKLDTVYFTQWSDPDLGTYTDDYVGCDTTLSLGYVYNGNTFDETFFDNYGSPVPAGGYDFLEGPKVDADGDGDLDTLGMTSFVYFAAGSSVSDPNTRVYAGTLQWFNLMEGFLPRPPYPTQNPFVDPLTGLAEKYVLAGDPPSGTGWIDGIILPPGDRRLVMNTGPFQMAVNDTQDVVVGLIGGMGGDNLSSITVLKYNDIYAQFAYDNNFSLPTPPTPPIVSVFEGDGYITLNWAETAAYNKTESAVNKGFAFEGYKIYQLPNPLASGSEGALVAQYDVANGVMVITEKAVDPATGLVLEKPAHVGSDNGISRVVVIKTDALRSRPITNDRPYHFGVSAYSYLPDNANSPFKSLESSMTRVSVTPKLPDPGKAYTVDSGDYIDMTHSAGTSDGQARIEVIDPGVLTGNTYEVSFATDEASGNILWNVTNATTGSEILSGYSQGAEFSDPGFPAADGLTFKVTGPPNAFKNFLVTANGDGSCTEAAPVSYTHLTLPTNREV
;
A
#
# COMPACT_ATOMS: atom_id res chain seq x y z
N MET A 1 -41.17 12.25 -52.11
CA MET A 1 -41.19 13.09 -50.94
C MET A 1 -41.32 12.24 -49.68
N PRO A 2 -40.24 11.68 -49.14
CA PRO A 2 -40.19 11.32 -47.69
C PRO A 2 -38.87 11.63 -46.99
N TYR A 3 -38.03 12.55 -47.48
CA TYR A 3 -36.74 12.85 -46.80
C TYR A 3 -36.77 14.07 -45.84
N LYS A 4 -37.80 14.88 -45.86
CA LYS A 4 -37.87 16.10 -44.99
C LYS A 4 -38.45 15.82 -43.59
N THR A 5 -39.06 14.69 -43.33
CA THR A 5 -39.72 14.36 -42.05
C THR A 5 -38.74 13.73 -41.03
N VAL A 6 -37.69 13.07 -41.47
CA VAL A 6 -36.70 12.42 -40.58
C VAL A 6 -35.71 13.42 -39.96
N GLU A 7 -35.27 14.42 -40.71
CA GLU A 7 -34.39 15.47 -40.17
C GLU A 7 -35.08 16.37 -39.12
N SER A 8 -36.40 16.57 -39.27
CA SER A 8 -37.15 17.36 -38.28
C SER A 8 -37.32 16.64 -36.96
N PHE A 9 -37.45 15.30 -36.96
CA PHE A 9 -37.51 14.48 -35.73
C PHE A 9 -36.11 14.30 -35.05
N MET A 10 -35.05 14.20 -35.84
CA MET A 10 -33.68 14.15 -35.28
C MET A 10 -33.28 15.49 -34.66
N ASN A 11 -33.64 16.62 -35.25
CA ASN A 11 -33.35 17.92 -34.68
C ASN A 11 -34.18 18.23 -33.41
N LEU A 12 -35.41 17.73 -33.33
CA LEU A 12 -36.24 17.86 -32.13
C LEU A 12 -35.73 16.98 -30.99
N ARG A 13 -35.24 15.76 -31.26
CA ARG A 13 -34.57 14.92 -30.21
C ARG A 13 -33.28 15.54 -29.73
N LYS A 14 -32.44 16.07 -30.62
CA LYS A 14 -31.20 16.76 -30.19
C LYS A 14 -31.49 18.02 -29.37
N ALA A 15 -32.52 18.79 -29.70
CA ALA A 15 -32.93 19.96 -28.94
C ALA A 15 -33.51 19.59 -27.56
N ILE A 16 -34.29 18.52 -27.46
CA ILE A 16 -34.86 18.02 -26.19
C ILE A 16 -33.73 17.41 -25.32
N THR A 17 -32.80 16.65 -25.87
CA THR A 17 -31.64 16.14 -25.16
C THR A 17 -30.74 17.27 -24.65
N LEU A 18 -30.51 18.32 -25.47
CA LEU A 18 -29.70 19.48 -25.01
C LEU A 18 -30.35 20.29 -23.90
N VAL A 19 -31.69 20.39 -23.89
CA VAL A 19 -32.44 21.11 -22.84
C VAL A 19 -32.51 20.30 -21.56
N ILE A 20 -32.64 18.97 -21.64
CA ILE A 20 -32.65 18.09 -20.48
C ILE A 20 -31.23 17.98 -19.90
N THR A 21 -30.20 17.84 -20.72
CA THR A 21 -28.80 17.84 -20.28
C THR A 21 -28.38 19.19 -19.71
N GLY A 22 -28.83 20.29 -20.27
CA GLY A 22 -28.60 21.63 -19.74
C GLY A 22 -29.31 21.92 -18.42
N ALA A 23 -30.50 21.35 -18.19
CA ALA A 23 -31.21 21.47 -16.92
C ALA A 23 -30.59 20.59 -15.81
N PHE A 24 -30.11 19.38 -16.17
CA PHE A 24 -29.37 18.53 -15.23
C PHE A 24 -27.99 19.09 -14.89
N LEU A 25 -27.26 19.67 -15.85
CA LEU A 25 -25.97 20.33 -15.58
C LEU A 25 -26.13 21.60 -14.72
N LEU A 26 -27.26 22.31 -14.81
CA LEU A 26 -27.54 23.47 -13.95
C LEU A 26 -27.93 23.06 -12.52
N THR A 27 -28.62 21.93 -12.34
CA THR A 27 -28.95 21.43 -11.00
C THR A 27 -27.75 20.76 -10.32
N SER A 28 -26.94 20.01 -11.05
CA SER A 28 -25.69 19.45 -10.51
C SER A 28 -24.64 20.52 -10.22
N ALA A 29 -24.55 21.58 -11.04
CA ALA A 29 -23.69 22.73 -10.75
C ALA A 29 -24.17 23.53 -9.55
N LEU A 30 -25.47 23.64 -9.30
CA LEU A 30 -26.04 24.30 -8.12
C LEU A 30 -25.75 23.48 -6.84
N PHE A 31 -25.84 22.17 -6.87
CA PHE A 31 -25.45 21.32 -5.74
C PHE A 31 -23.93 21.32 -5.50
N ALA A 32 -23.11 21.31 -6.56
CA ALA A 32 -21.66 21.44 -6.43
C ALA A 32 -21.24 22.86 -5.99
N GLU A 33 -22.00 23.91 -6.33
CA GLU A 33 -21.77 25.26 -5.83
C GLU A 33 -22.22 25.43 -4.38
N GLU A 34 -23.26 24.75 -3.93
CA GLU A 34 -23.70 24.76 -2.53
C GLU A 34 -22.67 24.06 -1.61
N ILE A 35 -22.06 22.95 -2.08
CA ILE A 35 -20.91 22.32 -1.41
C ILE A 35 -19.66 23.22 -1.46
N LYS A 36 -19.42 23.95 -2.55
CA LYS A 36 -18.33 24.95 -2.65
C LYS A 36 -18.61 26.19 -1.78
N GLY A 37 -19.86 26.63 -1.66
CA GLY A 37 -20.26 27.77 -0.84
C GLY A 37 -20.00 27.53 0.66
N ASP A 38 -20.30 26.35 1.16
CA ASP A 38 -20.09 25.96 2.55
C ASP A 38 -18.59 25.81 2.92
N ARG A 39 -17.72 25.43 1.97
CA ARG A 39 -16.27 25.43 2.18
C ARG A 39 -15.68 26.84 2.35
N GLN A 40 -16.31 27.88 1.80
CA GLN A 40 -15.90 29.27 2.03
C GLN A 40 -16.46 29.85 3.31
N ALA A 41 -17.63 29.40 3.78
CA ALA A 41 -18.19 29.82 5.06
C ALA A 41 -17.38 29.28 6.26
N GLY A 42 -16.77 28.09 6.14
CA GLY A 42 -15.84 27.56 7.14
C GLY A 42 -14.52 28.33 7.26
N LYS A 43 -14.22 29.26 6.35
CA LYS A 43 -13.04 30.15 6.41
C LYS A 43 -13.24 31.41 7.23
N THR A 44 -14.42 31.72 7.71
CA THR A 44 -14.73 32.94 8.48
C THR A 44 -14.92 32.75 9.99
N GLY A 45 -14.68 31.54 10.52
CA GLY A 45 -14.49 31.34 11.96
C GLY A 45 -13.16 31.96 12.41
N PRO A 46 -13.00 32.30 13.70
CA PRO A 46 -11.80 33.00 14.19
C PRO A 46 -10.56 32.13 14.14
N SER A 47 -10.04 31.85 12.95
CA SER A 47 -8.74 31.21 12.71
C SER A 47 -7.55 32.10 13.09
N ARG A 48 -7.76 33.14 13.90
CA ARG A 48 -6.74 34.14 14.26
C ARG A 48 -5.92 33.82 15.50
N LEU A 49 -6.18 32.73 16.21
CA LEU A 49 -5.45 32.38 17.43
C LEU A 49 -4.31 31.37 17.24
N PHE A 50 -4.17 30.79 16.06
CA PHE A 50 -3.15 29.75 15.81
C PHE A 50 -2.21 30.17 14.65
N LYS A 51 -1.30 31.09 14.94
CA LYS A 51 -0.07 31.31 14.19
C LYS A 51 1.05 30.48 14.84
N GLY A 52 1.09 29.22 14.55
CA GLY A 52 2.17 28.30 14.82
C GLY A 52 2.11 27.19 13.80
N ASP A 53 3.21 26.57 13.49
CA ASP A 53 3.29 25.38 12.66
C ASP A 53 2.36 24.30 13.23
N ASP A 54 1.10 24.27 12.75
CA ASP A 54 0.23 23.14 12.98
C ASP A 54 0.84 22.01 12.16
N GLY A 55 1.18 20.88 12.74
CA GLY A 55 1.70 19.70 12.08
C GLY A 55 0.79 19.26 10.92
N PRO A 56 1.19 18.27 10.12
CA PRO A 56 0.41 17.85 8.96
C PRO A 56 -1.00 17.43 9.37
N LYS A 57 -1.98 17.96 8.64
CA LYS A 57 -3.41 17.66 8.81
C LYS A 57 -3.89 16.55 7.91
N SER A 58 -3.13 16.22 6.88
CA SER A 58 -3.37 15.11 5.96
C SER A 58 -2.06 14.49 5.52
N THR A 59 -2.12 13.24 5.12
CA THR A 59 -1.00 12.50 4.55
C THR A 59 -1.50 11.52 3.50
N PHE A 60 -0.59 10.76 2.89
CA PHE A 60 -0.93 9.75 1.91
C PHE A 60 -0.53 8.35 2.38
N PHE A 61 -1.43 7.40 2.16
CA PHE A 61 -1.08 5.99 2.09
C PHE A 61 -0.86 5.63 0.62
N ASN A 62 0.33 5.17 0.23
CA ASN A 62 0.67 4.97 -1.19
C ASN A 62 1.78 3.96 -1.44
N ILE A 63 1.99 3.03 -0.51
CA ILE A 63 3.08 2.04 -0.59
C ILE A 63 2.86 1.03 -1.73
N ASN A 64 1.62 0.71 -2.04
CA ASN A 64 1.22 -0.33 -2.99
C ASN A 64 0.41 0.24 -4.18
N SER A 65 -0.54 -0.53 -4.70
CA SER A 65 -1.36 -0.14 -5.85
C SER A 65 -2.47 0.86 -5.52
N TRP A 66 -2.63 1.25 -4.27
CA TRP A 66 -3.51 2.33 -3.85
C TRP A 66 -2.76 3.64 -3.62
N SER A 67 -3.44 4.74 -3.84
CA SER A 67 -3.03 6.07 -3.37
C SER A 67 -4.21 6.72 -2.67
N ILE A 68 -4.13 6.87 -1.35
CA ILE A 68 -5.22 7.36 -0.50
C ILE A 68 -4.76 8.60 0.27
N GLN A 69 -5.53 9.68 0.20
CA GLN A 69 -5.35 10.84 1.06
C GLN A 69 -6.12 10.67 2.36
N VAL A 70 -5.43 10.71 3.48
CA VAL A 70 -5.97 10.51 4.83
C VAL A 70 -5.90 11.81 5.61
N GLU A 71 -7.03 12.21 6.19
CA GLU A 71 -7.14 13.37 7.08
C GLU A 71 -6.88 12.97 8.55
N HIS A 72 -6.37 13.90 9.35
CA HIS A 72 -5.98 13.67 10.75
C HIS A 72 -7.13 13.29 11.70
N GLN A 73 -8.36 13.29 11.22
CA GLN A 73 -9.57 12.87 11.93
C GLN A 73 -10.08 11.51 11.45
N GLY A 74 -9.30 10.79 10.63
CA GLY A 74 -9.53 9.40 10.26
C GLY A 74 -10.57 9.18 9.16
N PHE A 75 -10.74 10.14 8.26
CA PHE A 75 -11.55 9.97 7.07
C PHE A 75 -10.74 10.24 5.80
N PHE A 76 -11.21 9.73 4.68
CA PHE A 76 -10.67 10.04 3.38
C PHE A 76 -11.60 11.03 2.70
N GLN A 77 -11.08 12.09 2.17
CA GLN A 77 -11.88 13.09 1.49
C GLN A 77 -11.15 13.64 0.28
N TRP A 78 -11.90 13.83 -0.79
CA TRP A 78 -11.43 14.56 -1.94
C TRP A 78 -10.87 15.93 -1.55
N ASN A 79 -9.63 16.18 -1.94
CA ASN A 79 -8.98 17.48 -1.73
C ASN A 79 -8.97 18.27 -3.04
N GLY A 80 -9.89 19.22 -3.18
CA GLY A 80 -10.07 20.05 -4.37
C GLY A 80 -8.88 20.92 -4.76
N THR A 81 -7.75 20.86 -4.04
CA THR A 81 -6.59 21.72 -4.29
C THR A 81 -5.42 21.01 -4.94
N SER A 82 -5.25 19.68 -4.74
CA SER A 82 -4.08 18.95 -5.23
C SER A 82 -4.41 17.67 -5.97
N HIS A 83 -5.42 16.94 -5.53
CA HIS A 83 -5.81 15.64 -6.11
C HIS A 83 -7.30 15.64 -6.42
N GLY A 84 -7.70 14.99 -7.50
CA GLY A 84 -9.09 14.94 -7.95
C GLY A 84 -9.99 13.98 -7.17
N SER A 85 -9.41 13.19 -6.24
CA SER A 85 -10.15 12.18 -5.47
C SER A 85 -9.51 11.95 -4.10
N ALA A 86 -10.19 11.20 -3.23
CA ALA A 86 -9.63 10.70 -1.99
C ALA A 86 -8.77 9.45 -2.21
N GLY A 87 -9.13 8.59 -3.17
CA GLY A 87 -8.44 7.34 -3.42
C GLY A 87 -8.43 6.90 -4.87
N ASP A 88 -7.23 6.70 -5.42
CA ASP A 88 -6.99 6.20 -6.76
C ASP A 88 -6.59 4.72 -6.71
N TYR A 89 -7.16 3.93 -7.63
CA TYR A 89 -6.77 2.55 -7.86
C TYR A 89 -7.01 2.15 -9.32
N PRO A 90 -6.02 1.54 -10.01
CA PRO A 90 -4.63 1.46 -9.59
C PRO A 90 -3.99 2.85 -9.43
N LYS A 91 -3.00 2.93 -8.55
CA LYS A 91 -2.26 4.16 -8.24
C LYS A 91 -1.76 4.88 -9.49
N GLY A 92 -2.10 6.16 -9.61
CA GLY A 92 -1.76 6.99 -10.78
C GLY A 92 -2.76 6.91 -11.93
N MET A 93 -3.87 6.20 -11.75
CA MET A 93 -5.01 6.22 -12.67
C MET A 93 -6.14 7.11 -12.14
N ALA A 94 -7.39 6.66 -12.23
CA ALA A 94 -8.55 7.41 -11.80
C ALA A 94 -9.00 7.03 -10.39
N ASN A 95 -9.91 7.84 -9.84
CA ASN A 95 -10.50 7.61 -8.54
C ASN A 95 -11.41 6.37 -8.52
N VAL A 96 -11.43 5.74 -7.33
CA VAL A 96 -12.39 4.71 -6.93
C VAL A 96 -13.15 5.16 -5.69
N ILE A 97 -12.59 6.11 -4.94
CA ILE A 97 -13.17 6.64 -3.71
C ILE A 97 -13.13 8.18 -3.76
N PHE A 98 -14.31 8.82 -3.75
CA PHE A 98 -14.41 10.27 -3.58
C PHE A 98 -14.28 10.66 -2.10
N ALA A 99 -15.02 9.97 -1.23
CA ALA A 99 -14.95 10.15 0.22
C ALA A 99 -15.32 8.84 0.94
N GLU A 100 -14.73 8.63 2.11
CA GLU A 100 -15.14 7.57 3.02
C GLU A 100 -14.94 7.98 4.46
N GLY A 101 -15.54 7.24 5.38
CA GLY A 101 -15.33 7.48 6.79
C GLY A 101 -15.92 6.38 7.67
N ILE A 102 -15.73 6.56 8.95
CA ILE A 102 -16.23 5.68 9.99
C ILE A 102 -17.27 6.44 10.81
N LEU A 103 -18.39 5.77 11.08
CA LEU A 103 -19.41 6.28 11.98
C LEU A 103 -19.66 5.26 13.08
N TRP A 104 -20.10 5.75 14.24
CA TRP A 104 -20.64 4.94 15.29
C TRP A 104 -21.95 5.53 15.81
N GLY A 105 -22.88 4.67 16.08
CA GLY A 105 -24.20 5.04 16.59
C GLY A 105 -24.51 4.31 17.89
N VAL A 106 -25.19 5.01 18.80
CA VAL A 106 -25.60 4.42 20.05
C VAL A 106 -27.05 4.77 20.37
N ARG A 107 -27.71 3.88 21.14
CA ARG A 107 -28.93 4.17 21.82
C ARG A 107 -28.57 4.37 23.29
N ALA A 108 -28.67 5.60 23.75
CA ALA A 108 -28.35 6.01 25.12
C ALA A 108 -29.62 6.14 25.94
N ASP A 109 -29.58 5.72 27.20
CA ASP A 109 -30.67 5.91 28.16
C ASP A 109 -30.62 7.32 28.79
N ASP A 110 -31.62 7.63 29.65
CA ASP A 110 -31.74 8.94 30.29
C ASP A 110 -30.62 9.27 31.31
N GLU A 111 -29.89 8.27 31.80
CA GLU A 111 -28.76 8.48 32.71
C GLU A 111 -27.48 8.81 31.93
N PHE A 112 -27.44 8.47 30.66
CA PHE A 112 -26.35 8.78 29.78
C PHE A 112 -26.37 10.25 29.36
N GLY A 113 -25.33 11.00 29.74
CA GLY A 113 -25.14 12.34 29.16
C GLY A 113 -25.81 13.49 29.92
N LYS A 114 -25.77 13.47 31.21
CA LYS A 114 -25.68 14.71 31.97
C LYS A 114 -24.23 15.17 31.89
N ASP A 115 -23.98 16.33 31.27
CA ASP A 115 -22.71 17.01 31.43
C ASP A 115 -22.51 17.50 32.87
N ALA A 116 -21.30 18.04 33.16
CA ALA A 116 -20.95 18.53 34.49
C ALA A 116 -21.93 19.62 35.00
N ASP A 117 -22.62 20.30 34.10
CA ASP A 117 -23.61 21.35 34.41
C ASP A 117 -25.04 20.81 34.49
N GLY A 118 -25.26 19.48 34.35
CA GLY A 118 -26.55 18.83 34.48
C GLY A 118 -27.44 18.95 33.25
N TYR A 119 -26.91 19.40 32.12
CA TYR A 119 -27.66 19.43 30.87
C TYR A 119 -27.86 18.01 30.36
N ILE A 120 -29.13 17.61 30.34
CA ILE A 120 -29.52 16.42 29.60
C ILE A 120 -29.36 16.75 28.12
N LEU A 121 -28.50 16.03 27.45
CA LEU A 121 -28.38 16.11 25.99
C LEU A 121 -29.66 15.51 25.40
N THR A 122 -30.74 16.26 25.37
CA THR A 122 -32.06 15.82 24.93
C THR A 122 -32.13 15.85 23.41
N ASP A 123 -32.81 14.87 22.82
CA ASP A 123 -33.29 14.93 21.44
C ASP A 123 -34.32 16.04 21.21
N GLY A 124 -34.68 16.79 22.25
CA GLY A 124 -35.70 17.83 22.24
C GLY A 124 -37.13 17.33 22.44
N THR A 125 -37.37 16.03 22.63
CA THR A 125 -38.72 15.46 22.80
C THR A 125 -39.17 15.42 24.27
N GLY A 126 -38.25 15.29 25.19
CA GLY A 126 -38.52 15.37 26.64
C GLY A 126 -39.35 14.23 27.20
N ASP A 127 -39.45 13.11 26.54
CA ASP A 127 -40.38 12.01 26.80
C ASP A 127 -39.76 10.78 27.50
N GLY A 128 -38.44 10.82 27.80
CA GLY A 128 -37.76 9.72 28.49
C GLY A 128 -37.42 8.51 27.62
N GLU A 129 -37.58 8.62 26.31
CA GLU A 129 -37.16 7.58 25.36
C GLU A 129 -35.64 7.50 25.25
N PRO A 130 -35.08 6.32 24.92
CA PRO A 130 -33.64 6.17 24.68
C PRO A 130 -33.15 7.13 23.61
N LYS A 131 -32.06 7.89 23.91
CA LYS A 131 -31.56 8.90 23.00
C LYS A 131 -30.64 8.27 21.98
N ILE A 132 -30.90 8.56 20.72
CA ILE A 132 -30.10 8.10 19.62
C ILE A 132 -28.99 9.15 19.35
N ARG A 133 -27.75 8.70 19.29
CA ARG A 133 -26.58 9.51 18.95
C ARG A 133 -25.77 8.81 17.87
N VAL A 134 -25.31 9.56 16.90
CA VAL A 134 -24.40 9.08 15.86
C VAL A 134 -23.30 10.11 15.72
N ASN A 135 -22.06 9.66 15.70
CA ASN A 135 -20.88 10.51 15.47
C ASN A 135 -19.88 9.81 14.55
N GLY A 136 -18.83 10.52 14.13
CA GLY A 136 -17.81 10.00 13.23
C GLY A 136 -17.42 10.98 12.13
N SER A 137 -17.14 10.44 10.95
CA SER A 137 -16.68 11.23 9.80
C SER A 137 -17.38 10.80 8.51
N MET A 138 -17.78 11.80 7.74
CA MET A 138 -18.32 11.71 6.38
C MET A 138 -17.69 12.80 5.51
N TYR A 139 -18.48 13.57 4.78
CA TYR A 139 -18.03 14.81 4.10
C TYR A 139 -17.63 15.92 5.09
N ASN A 140 -18.07 15.83 6.32
CA ASN A 140 -17.65 16.60 7.48
C ASN A 140 -17.42 15.63 8.65
N THR A 141 -16.83 16.12 9.72
CA THR A 141 -16.48 15.28 10.87
C THR A 141 -17.03 15.88 12.15
N GLY A 142 -17.52 15.00 13.04
CA GLY A 142 -17.78 15.30 14.45
C GLY A 142 -16.56 15.06 15.35
N LEU A 143 -15.44 14.60 14.77
CA LEU A 143 -14.24 14.22 15.50
C LEU A 143 -13.23 15.35 15.60
N LYS A 144 -12.41 15.29 16.61
CA LYS A 144 -11.25 16.17 16.87
C LYS A 144 -10.02 15.32 17.06
N SER A 145 -8.89 15.79 16.53
CA SER A 145 -7.61 15.11 16.75
C SER A 145 -7.21 15.21 18.22
N GLY A 146 -6.67 14.12 18.73
CA GLY A 146 -6.10 14.04 20.05
C GLY A 146 -6.60 12.86 20.88
N LYS A 147 -5.79 12.49 21.85
CA LYS A 147 -6.07 11.43 22.82
C LYS A 147 -6.90 11.98 23.99
N VAL A 148 -7.84 11.16 24.47
CA VAL A 148 -8.54 11.44 25.74
C VAL A 148 -7.65 11.01 26.90
N LEU A 149 -7.31 11.94 27.80
CA LEU A 149 -6.58 11.61 29.00
C LEU A 149 -7.51 11.53 30.22
N ARG A 150 -7.22 10.54 31.05
CA ARG A 150 -7.79 10.33 32.36
C ARG A 150 -6.71 10.49 33.42
N ASP A 151 -6.37 11.72 33.74
CA ASP A 151 -5.50 11.97 34.88
C ASP A 151 -6.38 12.16 36.14
N PRO A 152 -6.27 11.28 37.17
CA PRO A 152 -7.02 11.43 38.42
C PRO A 152 -6.79 12.77 39.13
N ALA A 153 -5.64 13.43 38.90
CA ALA A 153 -5.34 14.74 39.47
C ALA A 153 -6.03 15.88 38.69
N VAL A 154 -6.40 15.67 37.43
CA VAL A 154 -7.13 16.62 36.59
C VAL A 154 -8.65 16.33 36.62
N LEU A 155 -9.01 15.09 36.93
CA LEU A 155 -10.39 14.63 37.04
C LEU A 155 -10.96 14.98 38.42
N THR A 156 -11.21 16.23 38.70
CA THR A 156 -11.85 16.64 39.94
C THR A 156 -13.22 16.02 40.20
N ASN A 157 -13.84 15.41 39.16
CA ASN A 157 -15.16 14.80 39.24
C ASN A 157 -15.24 13.41 38.61
N GLY A 158 -14.10 12.74 38.29
CA GLY A 158 -14.11 11.43 37.64
C GLY A 158 -14.44 11.48 36.15
N SER A 159 -14.48 12.65 35.53
CA SER A 159 -14.79 12.82 34.12
C SER A 159 -13.56 12.78 33.24
N PRO A 160 -13.60 12.11 32.10
CA PRO A 160 -12.56 12.25 31.12
C PRO A 160 -12.59 13.68 30.55
N THR A 161 -11.43 14.34 30.56
CA THR A 161 -11.24 15.60 29.85
C THR A 161 -10.26 15.37 28.71
N ILE A 162 -10.49 16.04 27.60
CA ILE A 162 -9.43 16.21 26.60
C ILE A 162 -8.35 17.03 27.28
N LEU A 163 -7.15 16.49 27.43
CA LEU A 163 -6.11 17.19 28.11
C LEU A 163 -5.54 18.30 27.26
N LYS A 164 -5.80 19.51 27.71
CA LYS A 164 -5.03 20.68 27.29
C LYS A 164 -3.52 20.47 27.42
N SER A 165 -3.08 19.81 28.48
CA SER A 165 -1.66 19.62 28.77
C SER A 165 -0.97 18.68 27.79
N LEU A 166 -1.65 17.75 27.17
CA LEU A 166 -1.12 16.99 26.03
C LEU A 166 -1.16 17.78 24.72
N TYR A 167 -1.97 18.81 24.66
CA TYR A 167 -1.98 19.78 23.59
C TYR A 167 -0.93 20.89 23.80
N SER A 168 -0.36 21.01 25.00
CA SER A 168 0.26 22.29 25.40
C SER A 168 1.59 22.54 24.73
N GLU A 169 2.36 21.54 24.42
CA GLU A 169 3.69 21.77 23.85
C GLU A 169 3.92 21.10 22.51
N ASN A 170 3.32 19.94 22.24
CA ASN A 170 3.65 19.12 21.06
C ASN A 170 2.44 18.67 20.20
N TRP A 171 1.21 18.94 20.59
CA TRP A 171 0.06 18.49 19.81
C TRP A 171 -0.03 19.18 18.44
N ARG A 172 0.58 20.37 18.33
CA ARG A 172 0.65 21.14 17.10
C ARG A 172 1.69 20.62 16.13
N ASP A 173 2.64 19.83 16.64
CA ASP A 173 3.77 19.38 15.83
C ASP A 173 3.35 18.28 14.87
N GLN A 174 2.44 17.39 15.29
CA GLN A 174 2.00 16.29 14.45
C GLN A 174 0.60 15.78 14.85
N GLN A 175 -0.34 15.83 13.93
CA GLN A 175 -1.69 15.30 14.13
C GLN A 175 -1.90 13.95 13.44
N ILE A 176 -1.12 13.64 12.41
CA ILE A 176 -1.12 12.39 11.67
C ILE A 176 0.32 11.97 11.40
N TRP A 177 0.62 10.71 11.59
CA TRP A 177 1.96 10.15 11.56
C TRP A 177 2.06 9.14 10.45
N ARG A 178 3.22 9.10 9.77
CA ARG A 178 3.44 8.24 8.63
C ARG A 178 4.85 7.70 8.61
N VAL A 179 4.99 6.37 8.59
CA VAL A 179 6.29 5.70 8.51
C VAL A 179 6.32 4.71 7.34
N ARG A 180 7.50 4.54 6.75
CA ARG A 180 7.84 3.55 5.74
C ARG A 180 9.09 2.80 6.17
N ARG A 181 9.10 1.47 6.00
CA ARG A 181 10.24 0.64 6.39
C ARG A 181 11.50 0.93 5.57
N ASP A 182 11.34 1.28 4.32
CA ASP A 182 12.42 1.56 3.37
C ASP A 182 12.80 3.04 3.24
N TRP A 183 12.32 3.91 4.15
CA TRP A 183 12.51 5.36 4.00
C TRP A 183 13.97 5.80 3.88
N GLU A 184 14.93 5.07 4.48
CA GLU A 184 16.35 5.39 4.40
C GLU A 184 16.96 4.95 3.07
N THR A 185 16.56 3.78 2.55
CA THR A 185 17.21 3.10 1.43
C THR A 185 16.39 3.07 0.15
N GLY A 186 15.06 3.20 0.26
CA GLY A 186 14.13 3.08 -0.87
C GLY A 186 14.12 4.28 -1.80
N ASP A 187 13.60 4.05 -3.01
CA ASP A 187 13.29 5.12 -3.97
C ASP A 187 11.99 5.82 -3.59
N LEU A 188 12.08 7.05 -3.12
CA LEU A 188 10.93 7.88 -2.74
C LEU A 188 10.39 8.75 -3.88
N THR A 189 10.87 8.61 -5.11
CA THR A 189 10.45 9.45 -6.24
C THR A 189 8.95 9.38 -6.49
N SER A 190 8.38 8.17 -6.51
CA SER A 190 6.93 7.97 -6.68
C SER A 190 6.13 8.57 -5.53
N ASP A 191 6.58 8.40 -4.30
CA ASP A 191 5.96 8.96 -3.11
C ASP A 191 5.92 10.49 -3.16
N VAL A 192 7.05 11.13 -3.44
CA VAL A 192 7.16 12.59 -3.59
C VAL A 192 6.26 13.09 -4.72
N ALA A 193 6.26 12.40 -5.86
CA ALA A 193 5.43 12.76 -7.02
C ALA A 193 3.95 12.80 -6.67
N ILE A 194 3.44 11.78 -5.98
CA ILE A 194 2.05 11.66 -5.55
C ILE A 194 1.72 12.75 -4.51
N VAL A 195 2.48 12.83 -3.43
CA VAL A 195 2.23 13.81 -2.35
C VAL A 195 2.26 15.25 -2.84
N LYS A 196 3.11 15.56 -3.85
CA LYS A 196 3.24 16.90 -4.43
C LYS A 196 2.33 17.14 -5.63
N ASN A 197 1.67 16.09 -6.14
CA ASN A 197 0.88 16.11 -7.39
C ASN A 197 1.70 16.66 -8.56
N ILE A 198 2.87 16.09 -8.80
CA ILE A 198 3.78 16.46 -9.90
C ILE A 198 4.22 15.21 -10.67
N ALA A 199 4.66 15.41 -11.91
CA ALA A 199 5.25 14.29 -12.64
C ALA A 199 6.51 13.79 -11.94
N ALA A 200 6.74 12.47 -11.91
CA ALA A 200 7.91 11.84 -11.30
C ALA A 200 9.23 12.40 -11.87
N THR A 201 9.25 12.72 -13.17
CA THR A 201 10.38 13.35 -13.85
C THR A 201 10.67 14.78 -13.39
N SER A 202 9.76 15.38 -12.63
CA SER A 202 9.89 16.73 -12.08
C SER A 202 10.31 16.74 -10.61
N VAL A 203 10.43 15.55 -9.99
CA VAL A 203 10.88 15.40 -8.60
C VAL A 203 12.35 15.78 -8.51
N THR A 204 12.69 16.58 -7.51
CA THR A 204 14.06 17.05 -7.25
C THR A 204 14.67 16.35 -6.04
N GLU A 205 15.99 16.23 -6.01
CA GLU A 205 16.71 15.68 -4.84
C GLU A 205 16.39 16.43 -3.54
N ALA A 206 16.17 17.75 -3.60
CA ALA A 206 15.78 18.52 -2.43
C ALA A 206 14.40 18.12 -1.89
N GLN A 207 13.46 17.75 -2.76
CA GLN A 207 12.14 17.24 -2.35
C GLN A 207 12.24 15.84 -1.75
N ILE A 208 13.06 14.97 -2.33
CA ILE A 208 13.35 13.64 -1.76
C ILE A 208 13.97 13.79 -0.38
N ALA A 209 14.99 14.64 -0.23
CA ALA A 209 15.64 14.89 1.05
C ALA A 209 14.67 15.44 2.11
N ALA A 210 13.76 16.35 1.73
CA ALA A 210 12.73 16.85 2.64
C ALA A 210 11.74 15.76 3.08
N THR A 211 11.35 14.87 2.18
CA THR A 211 10.47 13.73 2.49
C THR A 211 11.19 12.72 3.39
N LYS A 212 12.47 12.42 3.12
CA LYS A 212 13.28 11.58 4.04
C LYS A 212 13.38 12.18 5.43
N ALA A 213 13.58 13.50 5.53
CA ALA A 213 13.65 14.18 6.81
C ALA A 213 12.31 14.09 7.59
N GLN A 214 11.16 14.14 6.89
CA GLN A 214 9.85 13.96 7.51
C GLN A 214 9.67 12.51 8.00
N TYR A 215 10.02 11.50 7.18
CA TYR A 215 9.97 10.10 7.60
C TYR A 215 10.88 9.82 8.81
N LYS A 216 12.10 10.37 8.80
CA LYS A 216 13.01 10.29 9.93
C LYS A 216 12.41 10.87 11.20
N HIS A 217 11.81 12.06 11.09
CA HIS A 217 11.12 12.69 12.22
C HIS A 217 10.01 11.80 12.76
N ASP A 218 9.13 11.30 11.91
CA ASP A 218 7.99 10.46 12.32
C ASP A 218 8.48 9.13 12.91
N TRP A 219 9.57 8.57 12.39
CA TRP A 219 10.20 7.36 12.87
C TRP A 219 10.77 7.53 14.28
N GLU A 220 11.57 8.58 14.50
CA GLU A 220 12.24 8.84 15.78
C GLU A 220 11.26 9.31 16.88
N HIS A 221 10.13 9.92 16.50
CA HIS A 221 9.16 10.50 17.43
C HIS A 221 7.79 9.78 17.39
N TRP A 222 7.78 8.53 16.98
CA TRP A 222 6.55 7.75 16.85
C TRP A 222 5.74 7.76 18.15
N PRO A 223 4.42 8.08 18.12
CA PRO A 223 3.68 8.46 19.31
C PRO A 223 3.14 7.27 20.12
N VAL A 224 4.01 6.34 20.52
CA VAL A 224 3.66 5.14 21.30
C VAL A 224 2.91 5.50 22.59
N ALA A 225 3.31 6.57 23.27
CA ALA A 225 2.61 7.06 24.47
C ALA A 225 1.14 7.45 24.20
N LYS A 226 0.78 7.74 22.94
CA LYS A 226 -0.61 8.02 22.54
C LYS A 226 -1.37 6.77 22.10
N GLY A 227 -0.70 5.60 21.98
CA GLY A 227 -1.30 4.34 21.57
C GLY A 227 -0.88 3.85 20.20
N ALA A 228 0.08 4.50 19.54
CA ALA A 228 0.59 4.06 18.26
C ALA A 228 1.28 2.70 18.38
N PRO A 229 1.01 1.76 17.48
CA PRO A 229 1.62 0.43 17.50
C PRO A 229 3.09 0.47 17.08
N TYR A 230 3.87 -0.48 17.53
CA TYR A 230 5.25 -0.71 17.10
C TYR A 230 5.61 -2.19 17.24
N ASP A 231 6.65 -2.61 16.55
CA ASP A 231 7.25 -3.93 16.64
C ASP A 231 8.35 -3.88 17.71
N ASP A 232 8.09 -4.45 18.86
CA ASP A 232 9.04 -4.55 19.98
C ASP A 232 10.02 -5.69 19.69
N VAL A 233 11.09 -5.36 18.94
CA VAL A 233 12.03 -6.36 18.43
C VAL A 233 12.85 -6.99 19.55
N ASN A 234 13.14 -6.23 20.61
CA ASN A 234 13.93 -6.71 21.74
C ASN A 234 13.09 -7.30 22.89
N GLY A 235 11.75 -7.10 22.88
CA GLY A 235 10.81 -7.63 23.85
C GLY A 235 10.87 -6.96 25.22
N ASP A 236 11.39 -5.74 25.33
CA ASP A 236 11.56 -5.04 26.63
C ASP A 236 10.33 -4.17 27.01
N GLY A 237 9.38 -4.02 26.11
CA GLY A 237 8.14 -3.25 26.32
C GLY A 237 8.34 -1.73 26.28
N ALA A 238 9.49 -1.24 25.86
CA ALA A 238 9.83 0.17 25.77
C ALA A 238 10.28 0.52 24.36
N PHE A 239 9.62 1.50 23.73
CA PHE A 239 9.96 1.90 22.37
C PHE A 239 11.30 2.62 22.28
N THR A 240 12.22 2.07 21.52
CA THR A 240 13.50 2.70 21.13
C THR A 240 13.62 2.63 19.60
N ALA A 241 13.43 3.76 18.94
CA ALA A 241 13.37 3.81 17.47
C ALA A 241 14.64 3.23 16.83
N ALA A 242 14.45 2.29 15.91
CA ALA A 242 15.54 1.63 15.20
C ALA A 242 16.37 2.59 14.36
N THR A 243 17.68 2.31 14.27
CA THR A 243 18.62 2.99 13.40
C THR A 243 19.08 2.05 12.27
N TRP A 244 19.30 2.61 11.08
CA TRP A 244 19.76 1.81 9.95
C TRP A 244 21.24 1.46 10.10
N ASN A 245 21.54 0.18 10.09
CA ASN A 245 22.91 -0.34 10.11
C ASN A 245 23.40 -0.61 8.69
N THR A 246 24.35 0.18 8.22
CA THR A 246 24.90 0.08 6.85
C THR A 246 25.80 -1.13 6.63
N GLU A 247 26.28 -1.77 7.70
CA GLU A 247 27.11 -2.98 7.61
C GLU A 247 26.24 -4.25 7.47
N THR A 248 25.18 -4.36 8.28
CA THR A 248 24.27 -5.50 8.25
C THR A 248 23.10 -5.32 7.29
N LEU A 249 22.86 -4.09 6.80
CA LEU A 249 21.71 -3.71 5.99
C LEU A 249 20.37 -4.04 6.69
N GLU A 250 20.30 -3.75 7.99
CA GLU A 250 19.14 -4.02 8.85
C GLU A 250 18.85 -2.84 9.78
N TRP A 251 17.61 -2.80 10.24
CA TRP A 251 17.22 -1.91 11.32
C TRP A 251 17.65 -2.50 12.67
N ASP A 252 18.29 -1.69 13.49
CA ASP A 252 18.74 -2.04 14.83
C ASP A 252 17.93 -1.23 15.85
N GLY A 253 17.01 -1.89 16.55
CA GLY A 253 16.04 -1.32 17.47
C GLY A 253 14.58 -1.63 17.08
N ASP A 254 13.63 -0.93 17.71
CA ASP A 254 12.20 -1.17 17.49
C ASP A 254 11.67 -0.47 16.26
N ILE A 255 10.78 -1.15 15.54
CA ILE A 255 10.23 -0.66 14.28
C ILE A 255 8.88 0.01 14.54
N PRO A 256 8.73 1.32 14.26
CA PRO A 256 7.44 1.99 14.39
C PRO A 256 6.42 1.49 13.36
N GLY A 257 5.15 1.45 13.74
CA GLY A 257 4.05 0.99 12.89
C GLY A 257 3.58 -0.43 13.21
N ILE A 258 2.73 -0.97 12.34
CA ILE A 258 2.24 -2.35 12.46
C ILE A 258 3.38 -3.33 12.16
N PRO A 259 3.59 -4.36 12.99
CA PRO A 259 4.63 -5.35 12.77
C PRO A 259 4.54 -5.98 11.35
N GLY A 260 5.64 -5.98 10.64
CA GLY A 260 5.73 -6.54 9.28
C GLY A 260 5.22 -5.64 8.16
N ALA A 261 4.50 -4.55 8.43
CA ALA A 261 4.01 -3.64 7.40
C ALA A 261 5.13 -2.78 6.80
N ASP A 262 5.04 -2.50 5.50
CA ASP A 262 6.00 -1.64 4.80
C ASP A 262 5.67 -0.15 4.94
N GLN A 263 4.39 0.19 5.08
CA GLN A 263 3.94 1.54 5.45
C GLN A 263 2.87 1.46 6.52
N THR A 264 2.96 2.36 7.51
CA THR A 264 1.89 2.60 8.49
C THR A 264 1.58 4.09 8.58
N VAL A 265 0.29 4.41 8.54
CA VAL A 265 -0.26 5.71 8.91
C VAL A 265 -1.02 5.56 10.22
N TRP A 266 -0.78 6.45 11.16
CA TRP A 266 -1.43 6.42 12.47
C TRP A 266 -1.96 7.78 12.90
N LEU A 267 -3.11 7.76 13.56
CA LEU A 267 -3.73 8.94 14.14
C LEU A 267 -4.58 8.57 15.36
N VAL A 268 -4.91 9.57 16.17
CA VAL A 268 -5.89 9.44 17.23
C VAL A 268 -6.87 10.63 17.20
N ALA A 269 -8.15 10.34 17.30
CA ALA A 269 -9.22 11.33 17.32
C ALA A 269 -10.27 10.96 18.39
N ASN A 270 -11.12 11.90 18.74
CA ASN A 270 -12.20 11.67 19.70
C ASN A 270 -13.39 12.55 19.37
N ASP A 271 -14.56 12.19 19.90
CA ASP A 271 -15.80 12.93 19.73
C ASP A 271 -16.17 13.80 20.95
N LEU A 272 -15.23 13.99 21.88
CA LEU A 272 -15.48 14.82 23.05
C LEU A 272 -15.52 16.31 22.68
N PRO A 273 -16.27 17.11 23.41
CA PRO A 273 -16.32 18.56 23.22
C PRO A 273 -14.93 19.17 23.44
N ASP A 274 -14.60 20.20 22.65
CA ASP A 274 -13.40 21.00 22.84
C ASP A 274 -13.66 22.13 23.81
N GLU A 275 -12.98 22.16 24.96
CA GLU A 275 -13.10 23.25 25.93
C GLU A 275 -12.62 24.61 25.40
N HIS A 276 -11.92 24.62 24.24
CA HIS A 276 -11.53 25.86 23.56
C HIS A 276 -12.53 26.28 22.49
N ASP A 277 -13.54 25.47 22.19
CA ASP A 277 -14.65 25.89 21.37
C ASP A 277 -15.43 26.96 22.16
N PRO A 278 -15.53 28.21 21.66
CA PRO A 278 -16.30 29.26 22.37
C PRO A 278 -17.80 28.92 22.53
N ASN A 279 -18.25 27.83 21.84
CA ASN A 279 -19.59 27.29 21.98
C ASN A 279 -19.66 26.16 23.02
N TYR A 280 -18.56 25.77 23.64
CA TYR A 280 -18.47 24.85 24.77
C TYR A 280 -18.05 25.61 26.04
N PRO A 281 -18.61 25.37 27.24
CA PRO A 281 -19.47 24.31 27.75
C PRO A 281 -20.94 24.72 27.89
N GLY A 282 -21.81 23.75 27.90
CA GLY A 282 -23.20 23.89 28.34
C GLY A 282 -24.16 24.49 27.35
N LYS A 283 -23.77 24.68 26.12
CA LYS A 283 -24.74 24.83 25.03
C LYS A 283 -24.83 23.47 24.37
N ALA A 284 -26.06 22.88 24.42
CA ALA A 284 -26.43 21.93 23.40
C ALA A 284 -25.81 22.46 22.11
N VAL A 285 -24.86 21.73 21.50
CA VAL A 285 -24.25 22.18 20.26
C VAL A 285 -25.41 22.56 19.38
N SER A 286 -25.55 23.86 19.15
CA SER A 286 -26.66 24.35 18.35
C SER A 286 -26.41 23.75 17.00
N VAL A 287 -27.20 22.77 16.66
CA VAL A 287 -27.23 22.01 15.41
C VAL A 287 -27.24 22.94 14.19
N SER A 288 -27.46 24.24 14.40
CA SER A 288 -27.53 25.29 13.40
C SER A 288 -26.18 25.90 13.02
N GLU A 289 -25.07 25.60 13.69
CA GLU A 289 -23.80 26.31 13.49
C GLU A 289 -22.67 25.48 12.84
N GLY A 290 -23.01 24.54 11.95
CA GLY A 290 -22.01 23.80 11.14
C GLY A 290 -21.34 22.62 11.85
N GLY A 291 -21.83 22.21 13.02
CA GLY A 291 -21.40 21.01 13.74
C GLY A 291 -22.05 19.73 13.23
N TRP A 292 -21.72 18.63 13.86
CA TRP A 292 -22.40 17.36 13.69
C TRP A 292 -23.77 17.39 14.39
N GLY A 293 -24.82 16.81 13.80
CA GLY A 293 -26.21 16.91 14.28
C GLY A 293 -26.54 16.11 15.53
N SER A 294 -25.57 15.47 16.15
CA SER A 294 -25.71 14.65 17.34
C SER A 294 -24.77 15.12 18.45
N PRO A 295 -25.19 15.04 19.71
CA PRO A 295 -24.26 15.26 20.81
C PRO A 295 -23.14 14.23 20.86
N PRO A 296 -21.98 14.56 21.51
CA PRO A 296 -20.91 13.61 21.76
C PRO A 296 -21.35 12.35 22.46
N ILE A 297 -20.65 11.25 22.22
CA ILE A 297 -20.88 9.94 22.83
C ILE A 297 -19.85 9.64 23.90
N GLY A 298 -18.62 10.07 23.67
CA GLY A 298 -17.48 9.85 24.56
C GLY A 298 -16.57 8.73 24.05
N PHE A 299 -16.30 8.69 22.76
CA PHE A 299 -15.36 7.76 22.17
C PHE A 299 -14.03 8.43 21.85
N GLU A 300 -12.93 7.71 22.10
CA GLU A 300 -11.63 7.88 21.49
C GLU A 300 -11.48 6.81 20.41
N MET A 301 -10.98 7.21 19.24
CA MET A 301 -10.63 6.33 18.13
C MET A 301 -9.13 6.44 17.85
N GLN A 302 -8.42 5.33 17.94
CA GLN A 302 -7.05 5.19 17.46
C GLN A 302 -7.09 4.43 16.13
N MET A 303 -6.67 5.07 15.05
CA MET A 303 -6.68 4.45 13.73
C MET A 303 -5.26 4.12 13.28
N SER A 304 -5.06 2.88 12.88
CA SER A 304 -3.87 2.42 12.16
C SER A 304 -4.28 2.01 10.76
N MET A 305 -3.55 2.49 9.75
CA MET A 305 -3.68 2.04 8.37
C MET A 305 -2.34 1.49 7.92
N TRP A 306 -2.33 0.32 7.27
CA TRP A 306 -1.07 -0.29 6.86
C TRP A 306 -1.25 -1.13 5.60
N GLY A 307 -0.13 -1.39 4.95
CA GLY A 307 -0.06 -2.25 3.77
C GLY A 307 1.36 -2.63 3.43
N TYR A 308 1.47 -3.38 2.35
CA TYR A 308 2.68 -4.09 1.95
C TYR A 308 3.09 -3.71 0.54
N ASP A 309 4.39 -3.61 0.30
CA ASP A 309 4.98 -3.29 -1.01
C ASP A 309 5.19 -4.57 -1.83
N TYR A 310 4.09 -5.07 -2.40
CA TYR A 310 4.13 -6.17 -3.36
C TYR A 310 3.95 -5.66 -4.80
N PRO A 311 4.45 -6.39 -5.81
CA PRO A 311 4.14 -6.11 -7.21
C PRO A 311 2.64 -6.16 -7.48
N PHE A 312 2.16 -5.40 -8.47
CA PHE A 312 0.73 -5.34 -8.83
C PHE A 312 0.12 -6.72 -9.17
N SER A 313 0.94 -7.67 -9.62
CA SER A 313 0.51 -9.06 -9.87
C SER A 313 0.16 -9.85 -8.60
N ASN A 314 0.59 -9.39 -7.43
CA ASN A 314 0.27 -10.02 -6.15
C ASN A 314 -1.01 -9.40 -5.57
N PRO A 315 -2.04 -10.18 -5.21
CA PRO A 315 -3.27 -9.66 -4.61
C PRO A 315 -3.07 -8.73 -3.42
N LEU A 316 -2.05 -8.96 -2.58
CA LEU A 316 -1.74 -8.10 -1.43
C LEU A 316 -1.33 -6.67 -1.81
N SER A 317 -0.88 -6.44 -3.04
CA SER A 317 -0.62 -5.08 -3.55
C SER A 317 -1.90 -4.29 -3.81
N SER A 318 -3.02 -5.00 -3.99
CA SER A 318 -4.32 -4.41 -4.32
C SER A 318 -5.18 -4.13 -3.09
N MET A 319 -4.59 -4.17 -1.89
CA MET A 319 -5.31 -3.93 -0.64
C MET A 319 -4.47 -3.21 0.40
N PHE A 320 -5.16 -2.58 1.33
CA PHE A 320 -4.58 -2.13 2.59
C PHE A 320 -5.60 -2.33 3.71
N PHE A 321 -5.11 -2.28 4.93
CA PHE A 321 -5.90 -2.58 6.11
C PHE A 321 -6.04 -1.34 6.98
N LYS A 322 -7.18 -1.24 7.63
CA LYS A 322 -7.53 -0.16 8.54
C LYS A 322 -8.07 -0.75 9.84
N ARG A 323 -7.41 -0.49 10.97
CA ARG A 323 -7.92 -0.85 12.30
C ARG A 323 -8.39 0.39 13.01
N ALA A 324 -9.67 0.42 13.37
CA ALA A 324 -10.24 1.40 14.27
C ALA A 324 -10.34 0.78 15.66
N ARG A 325 -9.50 1.21 16.58
CA ARG A 325 -9.61 0.90 18.00
C ARG A 325 -10.50 1.93 18.66
N MET A 326 -11.70 1.53 19.05
CA MET A 326 -12.67 2.35 19.73
C MET A 326 -12.54 2.16 21.24
N ILE A 327 -12.37 3.24 21.98
CA ILE A 327 -12.28 3.24 23.44
C ILE A 327 -13.44 4.09 23.96
N TYR A 328 -14.36 3.47 24.70
CA TYR A 328 -15.43 4.24 25.35
C TYR A 328 -14.89 4.96 26.58
N THR A 329 -14.69 6.25 26.47
CA THR A 329 -14.14 7.08 27.55
C THR A 329 -15.20 7.60 28.51
N GLY A 330 -16.45 7.58 28.09
CA GLY A 330 -17.53 8.33 28.76
C GLY A 330 -17.43 9.82 28.52
N LEU A 331 -18.44 10.55 28.97
CA LEU A 331 -18.53 12.00 28.82
C LEU A 331 -17.97 12.74 30.05
N PRO A 332 -17.47 13.97 29.90
CA PRO A 332 -17.17 14.86 31.05
C PRO A 332 -18.37 15.01 31.99
N GLY A 333 -18.16 14.76 33.30
CA GLY A 333 -19.20 14.78 34.30
C GLY A 333 -20.13 13.56 34.34
N GLY A 334 -20.01 12.64 33.37
CA GLY A 334 -20.78 11.40 33.34
C GLY A 334 -20.32 10.38 34.39
N PRO A 335 -21.19 9.39 34.75
CA PRO A 335 -20.85 8.39 35.75
C PRO A 335 -19.73 7.45 35.23
N ALA A 336 -18.78 7.12 36.10
CA ALA A 336 -17.74 6.15 35.80
C ALA A 336 -18.25 4.73 35.48
N THR A 337 -19.50 4.46 35.80
CA THR A 337 -20.22 3.21 35.56
C THR A 337 -21.12 3.26 34.33
N ALA A 338 -21.03 4.32 33.52
CA ALA A 338 -21.86 4.44 32.32
C ALA A 338 -21.63 3.27 31.36
N LYS A 339 -22.69 2.81 30.74
CA LYS A 339 -22.71 1.73 29.77
C LYS A 339 -23.49 2.16 28.54
N LEU A 340 -23.05 1.62 27.40
CA LEU A 340 -23.77 1.69 26.14
C LEU A 340 -24.27 0.28 25.83
N ASP A 341 -25.57 0.11 25.79
CA ASP A 341 -26.22 -1.20 25.60
C ASP A 341 -26.42 -1.54 24.11
N THR A 342 -26.38 -0.53 23.24
CA THR A 342 -26.58 -0.67 21.80
C THR A 342 -25.60 0.23 21.08
N VAL A 343 -24.55 -0.35 20.55
CA VAL A 343 -23.52 0.33 19.76
C VAL A 343 -23.44 -0.30 18.38
N TYR A 344 -23.40 0.52 17.35
CA TYR A 344 -23.12 0.12 15.98
C TYR A 344 -21.85 0.81 15.51
N PHE A 345 -21.06 0.09 14.71
CA PHE A 345 -19.95 0.64 13.93
C PHE A 345 -20.30 0.55 12.45
N THR A 346 -19.97 1.59 11.68
CA THR A 346 -20.29 1.69 10.27
C THR A 346 -19.05 2.10 9.48
N GLN A 347 -18.73 1.35 8.45
CA GLN A 347 -17.89 1.77 7.35
C GLN A 347 -18.78 2.37 6.25
N TRP A 348 -18.61 3.63 5.96
CA TRP A 348 -19.33 4.34 4.93
C TRP A 348 -18.38 4.74 3.81
N SER A 349 -18.85 4.74 2.55
CA SER A 349 -18.11 5.24 1.40
C SER A 349 -19.03 5.89 0.38
N ASP A 350 -18.51 6.93 -0.25
CA ASP A 350 -18.96 7.57 -1.49
C ASP A 350 -17.93 7.23 -2.57
N PRO A 351 -18.13 6.12 -3.27
CA PRO A 351 -17.15 5.60 -4.22
C PRO A 351 -17.40 6.15 -5.62
N ASP A 352 -16.90 7.29 -5.96
CA ASP A 352 -16.95 7.78 -7.34
C ASP A 352 -15.96 7.00 -8.23
N LEU A 353 -16.41 5.89 -8.82
CA LEU A 353 -15.59 5.01 -9.64
C LEU A 353 -15.40 5.58 -11.05
N GLY A 354 -14.33 6.34 -11.28
CA GLY A 354 -14.09 7.04 -12.53
C GLY A 354 -15.19 8.05 -12.83
N THR A 355 -16.18 7.65 -13.59
CA THR A 355 -17.38 8.44 -13.93
C THR A 355 -18.52 8.12 -12.96
N TYR A 356 -18.69 8.87 -11.89
CA TYR A 356 -19.62 8.59 -10.78
C TYR A 356 -21.11 8.43 -11.18
N THR A 357 -21.49 8.76 -12.41
CA THR A 357 -22.89 8.75 -12.85
C THR A 357 -23.38 7.40 -13.36
N ASP A 358 -22.53 6.41 -13.42
CA ASP A 358 -22.84 5.07 -13.93
C ASP A 358 -22.41 3.93 -12.99
N ASP A 359 -22.25 4.24 -11.70
CA ASP A 359 -21.90 3.28 -10.67
C ASP A 359 -23.06 2.42 -10.18
N TYR A 360 -22.72 1.23 -9.72
CA TYR A 360 -23.53 0.29 -8.96
C TYR A 360 -22.80 -0.16 -7.69
N VAL A 361 -23.55 -0.60 -6.70
CA VAL A 361 -23.02 -1.20 -5.48
C VAL A 361 -23.63 -2.57 -5.19
N GLY A 362 -22.98 -3.36 -4.36
CA GLY A 362 -23.46 -4.66 -3.93
C GLY A 362 -22.74 -5.15 -2.69
N CYS A 363 -23.19 -6.27 -2.15
CA CYS A 363 -22.49 -6.94 -1.06
C CYS A 363 -22.42 -8.45 -1.27
N ASP A 364 -21.43 -9.07 -0.61
CA ASP A 364 -21.31 -10.51 -0.47
C ASP A 364 -21.32 -10.85 1.03
N THR A 365 -22.40 -11.45 1.48
CA THR A 365 -22.59 -11.75 2.91
C THR A 365 -21.70 -12.86 3.42
N THR A 366 -21.19 -13.71 2.54
CA THR A 366 -20.28 -14.81 2.92
C THR A 366 -18.87 -14.32 3.17
N LEU A 367 -18.52 -13.17 2.58
CA LEU A 367 -17.21 -12.53 2.70
C LEU A 367 -17.25 -11.30 3.63
N SER A 368 -18.42 -10.92 4.17
CA SER A 368 -18.61 -9.63 4.86
C SER A 368 -18.18 -8.40 4.03
N LEU A 369 -18.25 -8.51 2.71
CA LEU A 369 -17.73 -7.59 1.71
C LEU A 369 -18.83 -6.71 1.13
N GLY A 370 -18.65 -5.37 1.17
CA GLY A 370 -19.45 -4.41 0.39
C GLY A 370 -18.59 -3.80 -0.71
N TYR A 371 -19.14 -3.59 -1.92
CA TYR A 371 -18.34 -3.16 -3.07
C TYR A 371 -19.07 -2.24 -4.03
N VAL A 372 -18.28 -1.48 -4.80
CA VAL A 372 -18.70 -0.68 -5.95
C VAL A 372 -18.17 -1.30 -7.23
N TYR A 373 -18.96 -1.20 -8.30
CA TYR A 373 -18.58 -1.59 -9.65
C TYR A 373 -19.28 -0.72 -10.68
N ASN A 374 -18.69 -0.57 -11.87
CA ASN A 374 -19.31 0.23 -12.93
C ASN A 374 -20.53 -0.46 -13.55
N GLY A 375 -21.58 0.29 -13.83
CA GLY A 375 -22.81 -0.21 -14.46
C GLY A 375 -22.65 -0.56 -15.94
N ASN A 376 -21.59 -0.03 -16.60
CA ASN A 376 -21.25 -0.30 -17.99
C ASN A 376 -19.99 -1.16 -18.08
N THR A 377 -19.81 -1.86 -19.20
CA THR A 377 -18.61 -2.67 -19.47
C THR A 377 -17.32 -1.84 -19.43
N PHE A 378 -17.40 -0.58 -19.83
CA PHE A 378 -16.28 0.39 -19.83
C PHE A 378 -16.73 1.66 -19.11
N ASP A 379 -15.83 2.25 -18.37
CA ASP A 379 -15.95 3.59 -17.81
C ASP A 379 -15.19 4.60 -18.69
N GLU A 380 -15.80 5.76 -18.98
CA GLU A 380 -15.20 6.77 -19.86
C GLU A 380 -13.88 7.31 -19.32
N THR A 381 -13.77 7.50 -18.01
CA THR A 381 -12.56 8.06 -17.38
C THR A 381 -11.39 7.07 -17.46
N PHE A 382 -11.62 5.78 -17.15
CA PHE A 382 -10.59 4.75 -17.23
C PHE A 382 -10.20 4.45 -18.67
N PHE A 383 -11.17 4.32 -19.55
CA PHE A 383 -10.90 3.94 -20.95
C PHE A 383 -10.27 5.09 -21.75
N ASP A 384 -10.83 6.29 -21.71
CA ASP A 384 -10.37 7.40 -22.55
C ASP A 384 -9.03 7.98 -22.10
N ASN A 385 -8.76 8.01 -20.77
CA ASN A 385 -7.52 8.59 -20.26
C ASN A 385 -6.38 7.58 -20.16
N TYR A 386 -6.69 6.32 -19.92
CA TYR A 386 -5.66 5.31 -19.58
C TYR A 386 -5.70 4.10 -20.52
N GLY A 387 -6.74 3.92 -21.36
CA GLY A 387 -6.91 2.70 -22.16
C GLY A 387 -7.09 1.43 -21.33
N SER A 388 -7.61 1.58 -20.11
CA SER A 388 -7.68 0.56 -19.08
C SER A 388 -9.10 0.09 -18.86
N PRO A 389 -9.33 -1.20 -18.50
CA PRO A 389 -10.59 -1.62 -17.91
C PRO A 389 -10.90 -0.84 -16.63
N VAL A 390 -12.18 -0.81 -16.25
CA VAL A 390 -12.63 -0.23 -15.00
C VAL A 390 -12.45 -1.24 -13.85
N PRO A 391 -11.86 -0.86 -12.71
CA PRO A 391 -11.74 -1.73 -11.55
C PRO A 391 -13.08 -1.88 -10.80
N ALA A 392 -13.10 -2.74 -9.78
CA ALA A 392 -14.04 -2.72 -8.68
C ALA A 392 -13.29 -2.38 -7.38
N GLY A 393 -13.96 -1.75 -6.42
CA GLY A 393 -13.42 -1.46 -5.10
C GLY A 393 -14.36 -1.94 -4.00
N GLY A 394 -13.85 -2.39 -2.87
CA GLY A 394 -14.70 -2.91 -1.79
C GLY A 394 -14.05 -2.82 -0.41
N TYR A 395 -14.90 -2.98 0.59
CA TYR A 395 -14.53 -3.02 2.00
C TYR A 395 -14.98 -4.34 2.59
N ASP A 396 -14.11 -4.98 3.37
CA ASP A 396 -14.41 -6.21 4.10
C ASP A 396 -14.22 -6.00 5.61
N PHE A 397 -15.19 -6.45 6.42
CA PHE A 397 -15.03 -6.55 7.86
C PHE A 397 -14.28 -7.83 8.23
N LEU A 398 -12.96 -7.76 8.25
CA LEU A 398 -12.08 -8.85 8.68
C LEU A 398 -12.20 -9.13 10.19
N GLU A 399 -12.40 -8.08 10.99
CA GLU A 399 -12.69 -8.17 12.41
C GLU A 399 -13.75 -7.14 12.79
N GLY A 400 -14.83 -7.60 13.37
CA GLY A 400 -15.81 -6.72 14.02
C GLY A 400 -15.67 -6.72 15.54
N PRO A 401 -16.59 -6.05 16.23
CA PRO A 401 -16.63 -6.03 17.69
C PRO A 401 -16.77 -7.44 18.27
N LYS A 402 -16.17 -7.66 19.43
CA LYS A 402 -16.26 -8.93 20.15
C LYS A 402 -17.42 -8.91 21.13
N VAL A 403 -18.28 -9.91 21.03
CA VAL A 403 -19.49 -10.07 21.85
C VAL A 403 -19.61 -11.52 22.31
N ASP A 404 -20.24 -11.73 23.46
CA ASP A 404 -20.70 -13.06 23.90
C ASP A 404 -22.07 -13.29 23.25
N ALA A 405 -22.07 -13.82 22.01
CA ALA A 405 -23.28 -13.90 21.19
C ALA A 405 -24.21 -15.04 21.58
N ASP A 406 -23.69 -16.13 22.12
CA ASP A 406 -24.44 -17.33 22.52
C ASP A 406 -24.55 -17.50 24.04
N GLY A 407 -23.88 -16.67 24.83
CA GLY A 407 -23.94 -16.66 26.29
C GLY A 407 -23.11 -17.73 26.97
N ASP A 408 -22.09 -18.27 26.29
CA ASP A 408 -21.20 -19.31 26.83
C ASP A 408 -20.00 -18.73 27.59
N GLY A 409 -19.80 -17.42 27.52
CA GLY A 409 -18.72 -16.66 28.19
C GLY A 409 -17.48 -16.46 27.33
N ASP A 410 -17.42 -17.02 26.14
CA ASP A 410 -16.38 -16.73 25.15
C ASP A 410 -16.84 -15.55 24.26
N LEU A 411 -15.88 -14.82 23.69
CA LEU A 411 -16.21 -13.68 22.86
C LEU A 411 -16.09 -14.04 21.37
N ASP A 412 -17.20 -13.93 20.68
CA ASP A 412 -17.30 -14.07 19.23
C ASP A 412 -17.02 -12.74 18.52
N THR A 413 -16.46 -12.81 17.34
CA THR A 413 -16.27 -11.66 16.47
C THR A 413 -17.51 -11.47 15.58
N LEU A 414 -18.15 -10.31 15.66
CA LEU A 414 -19.24 -9.95 14.75
C LEU A 414 -18.67 -9.63 13.35
N GLY A 415 -19.28 -10.23 12.33
CA GLY A 415 -19.06 -9.81 10.94
C GLY A 415 -19.98 -8.63 10.57
N MET A 416 -20.20 -8.42 9.28
CA MET A 416 -21.19 -7.49 8.76
C MET A 416 -22.60 -7.94 9.18
N THR A 417 -23.34 -7.06 9.88
CA THR A 417 -24.70 -7.35 10.34
C THR A 417 -25.78 -6.72 9.48
N SER A 418 -25.44 -5.75 8.66
CA SER A 418 -26.28 -5.23 7.59
C SER A 418 -25.45 -4.53 6.53
N PHE A 419 -25.97 -4.52 5.30
CA PHE A 419 -25.48 -3.71 4.19
C PHE A 419 -26.65 -2.95 3.61
N VAL A 420 -26.52 -1.64 3.51
CA VAL A 420 -27.50 -0.77 2.88
C VAL A 420 -26.82 0.24 1.97
N TYR A 421 -27.60 0.91 1.13
CA TYR A 421 -27.08 1.92 0.22
C TYR A 421 -27.98 3.14 0.19
N PHE A 422 -27.46 4.23 -0.30
CA PHE A 422 -28.25 5.35 -0.77
C PHE A 422 -27.68 5.93 -2.08
N ALA A 423 -28.49 6.68 -2.77
CA ALA A 423 -28.14 7.21 -4.07
C ALA A 423 -28.57 8.67 -4.19
N ALA A 424 -27.71 9.51 -4.71
CA ALA A 424 -28.01 10.94 -4.90
C ALA A 424 -29.28 11.13 -5.72
N GLY A 425 -30.15 12.01 -5.25
CA GLY A 425 -31.44 12.31 -5.90
C GLY A 425 -32.52 11.22 -5.85
N SER A 426 -32.27 10.11 -5.15
CA SER A 426 -33.28 9.05 -4.94
C SER A 426 -34.12 9.30 -3.70
N SER A 427 -35.12 8.42 -3.49
CA SER A 427 -35.93 8.45 -2.27
C SER A 427 -35.19 7.98 -1.02
N VAL A 428 -34.01 7.38 -1.20
CA VAL A 428 -33.02 7.04 -0.15
C VAL A 428 -31.76 7.82 -0.50
N SER A 429 -31.64 9.02 0.02
CA SER A 429 -30.51 9.94 -0.23
C SER A 429 -29.76 10.23 1.05
N ASP A 430 -28.63 10.94 0.91
CA ASP A 430 -27.71 11.28 2.00
C ASP A 430 -28.43 11.86 3.20
N PRO A 431 -28.29 11.25 4.41
CA PRO A 431 -28.78 11.86 5.63
C PRO A 431 -28.02 13.17 5.93
N ASN A 432 -28.72 14.20 6.29
CA ASN A 432 -28.09 15.47 6.65
C ASN A 432 -27.49 15.38 8.06
N THR A 433 -26.16 15.19 8.13
CA THR A 433 -25.43 15.08 9.41
C THR A 433 -25.42 16.34 10.25
N ARG A 434 -25.90 17.47 9.73
CA ARG A 434 -25.96 18.75 10.46
C ARG A 434 -27.25 18.96 11.24
N VAL A 435 -28.21 18.04 11.17
CA VAL A 435 -29.46 18.10 11.88
C VAL A 435 -29.79 16.77 12.54
N TYR A 436 -30.48 16.82 13.69
CA TYR A 436 -30.82 15.61 14.45
C TYR A 436 -31.64 14.60 13.66
N ALA A 437 -32.48 15.07 12.75
CA ALA A 437 -33.18 14.16 11.83
C ALA A 437 -32.23 13.27 11.00
N GLY A 438 -31.08 13.80 10.61
CA GLY A 438 -30.04 13.02 9.94
C GLY A 438 -29.39 11.98 10.86
N THR A 439 -29.24 12.30 12.15
CA THR A 439 -28.79 11.32 13.16
C THR A 439 -29.74 10.13 13.23
N LEU A 440 -31.05 10.37 13.27
CA LEU A 440 -32.06 9.31 13.27
C LEU A 440 -32.06 8.50 11.97
N GLN A 441 -31.87 9.16 10.84
CA GLN A 441 -31.71 8.50 9.55
C GLN A 441 -30.50 7.57 9.52
N TRP A 442 -29.35 8.04 10.00
CA TRP A 442 -28.13 7.23 10.09
C TRP A 442 -28.31 6.04 11.01
N PHE A 443 -28.93 6.22 12.18
CA PHE A 443 -29.14 5.11 13.10
C PHE A 443 -30.03 4.01 12.48
N ASN A 444 -31.09 4.41 11.74
CA ASN A 444 -31.90 3.45 10.99
C ASN A 444 -31.07 2.68 9.94
N LEU A 445 -30.18 3.36 9.21
CA LEU A 445 -29.29 2.71 8.25
C LEU A 445 -28.32 1.73 8.93
N MET A 446 -27.82 2.07 10.12
CA MET A 446 -26.97 1.18 10.92
C MET A 446 -27.70 -0.10 11.34
N GLU A 447 -28.99 0.01 11.66
CA GLU A 447 -29.84 -1.15 11.97
C GLU A 447 -30.30 -1.93 10.72
N GLY A 448 -29.98 -1.47 9.49
CA GLY A 448 -30.40 -2.09 8.24
C GLY A 448 -31.80 -1.68 7.78
N PHE A 449 -32.27 -0.48 8.13
CA PHE A 449 -33.62 0.00 7.80
C PHE A 449 -33.57 1.28 6.96
N LEU A 450 -34.70 1.56 6.27
CA LEU A 450 -34.86 2.77 5.48
C LEU A 450 -34.77 4.03 6.37
N PRO A 451 -34.08 5.09 5.93
CA PRO A 451 -33.92 6.34 6.68
C PRO A 451 -35.16 7.25 6.56
N ARG A 452 -36.34 6.76 6.99
CA ARG A 452 -37.62 7.41 6.82
C ARG A 452 -38.37 7.55 8.14
N PRO A 453 -39.07 8.70 8.40
CA PRO A 453 -39.94 8.86 9.54
C PRO A 453 -41.19 7.98 9.43
N PRO A 454 -41.91 7.73 10.57
CA PRO A 454 -41.57 8.21 11.89
C PRO A 454 -40.43 7.42 12.53
N TYR A 455 -39.62 8.10 13.33
CA TYR A 455 -38.58 7.46 14.10
C TYR A 455 -39.06 7.22 15.53
N PRO A 456 -38.67 6.13 16.23
CA PRO A 456 -37.69 5.09 15.81
C PRO A 456 -38.34 3.91 15.05
N THR A 457 -39.35 4.12 14.24
CA THR A 457 -40.03 3.05 13.53
C THR A 457 -39.07 2.43 12.51
N GLN A 458 -38.92 1.12 12.56
CA GLN A 458 -38.11 0.35 11.65
C GLN A 458 -38.88 0.08 10.34
N ASN A 459 -38.48 0.73 9.27
CA ASN A 459 -39.03 0.52 7.93
C ASN A 459 -38.03 -0.36 7.15
N PRO A 460 -38.34 -1.64 6.86
CA PRO A 460 -37.40 -2.54 6.20
C PRO A 460 -37.18 -2.14 4.74
N PHE A 461 -35.98 -2.41 4.25
CA PHE A 461 -35.80 -2.63 2.81
C PHE A 461 -36.53 -3.90 2.41
N VAL A 462 -37.06 -3.93 1.19
CA VAL A 462 -37.81 -5.08 0.68
C VAL A 462 -37.18 -5.51 -0.64
N ASP A 463 -36.76 -6.76 -0.69
CA ASP A 463 -36.24 -7.38 -1.90
C ASP A 463 -37.34 -7.42 -2.97
N PRO A 464 -37.18 -6.78 -4.12
CA PRO A 464 -38.19 -6.70 -5.17
C PRO A 464 -38.48 -8.04 -5.84
N LEU A 465 -37.60 -9.02 -5.71
CA LEU A 465 -37.76 -10.34 -6.32
C LEU A 465 -38.57 -11.29 -5.43
N THR A 466 -38.40 -11.19 -4.12
CA THR A 466 -39.02 -12.09 -3.13
C THR A 466 -40.16 -11.45 -2.38
N GLY A 467 -40.20 -10.13 -2.27
CA GLY A 467 -41.13 -9.37 -1.43
C GLY A 467 -40.85 -9.48 0.07
N LEU A 468 -39.72 -10.01 0.47
CA LEU A 468 -39.32 -10.17 1.88
C LEU A 468 -38.48 -8.97 2.35
N ALA A 469 -38.57 -8.72 3.66
CA ALA A 469 -37.67 -7.73 4.31
C ALA A 469 -36.22 -8.23 4.31
N GLU A 470 -35.31 -7.32 4.00
CA GLU A 470 -33.90 -7.63 3.83
C GLU A 470 -33.02 -6.58 4.52
N LYS A 471 -31.97 -7.03 5.22
CA LYS A 471 -30.93 -6.19 5.83
C LYS A 471 -29.65 -6.13 5.00
N TYR A 472 -29.44 -7.12 4.15
CA TYR A 472 -28.30 -7.18 3.21
C TYR A 472 -28.81 -6.81 1.82
N VAL A 473 -29.01 -5.52 1.62
CA VAL A 473 -29.57 -4.97 0.39
C VAL A 473 -28.58 -5.18 -0.74
N LEU A 474 -29.08 -5.57 -1.93
CA LEU A 474 -28.23 -5.82 -3.12
C LEU A 474 -27.21 -6.97 -2.91
N ALA A 475 -27.60 -8.01 -2.17
CA ALA A 475 -26.75 -9.18 -1.91
C ALA A 475 -26.79 -10.24 -3.03
N GLY A 476 -27.24 -9.88 -4.23
CA GLY A 476 -27.15 -10.71 -5.42
C GLY A 476 -25.72 -10.75 -5.99
N ASP A 477 -25.52 -11.62 -6.98
CA ASP A 477 -24.24 -11.78 -7.65
C ASP A 477 -24.26 -11.22 -9.06
N PRO A 478 -23.70 -10.02 -9.31
CA PRO A 478 -23.73 -9.37 -10.62
C PRO A 478 -23.05 -10.18 -11.73
N PRO A 479 -21.89 -10.87 -11.52
CA PRO A 479 -21.28 -11.70 -12.55
C PRO A 479 -22.20 -12.81 -13.07
N SER A 480 -22.98 -13.45 -12.21
CA SER A 480 -23.94 -14.48 -12.61
C SER A 480 -25.33 -13.92 -12.96
N GLY A 481 -25.60 -12.65 -12.65
CA GLY A 481 -26.90 -12.00 -12.84
C GLY A 481 -28.00 -12.58 -11.95
N THR A 482 -27.66 -13.10 -10.76
CA THR A 482 -28.62 -13.78 -9.87
C THR A 482 -28.85 -12.99 -8.57
N GLY A 483 -30.06 -13.13 -8.01
CA GLY A 483 -30.46 -12.46 -6.79
C GLY A 483 -30.78 -10.98 -6.97
N TRP A 484 -30.92 -10.26 -5.86
CA TRP A 484 -31.17 -8.83 -5.88
C TRP A 484 -29.84 -8.07 -6.10
N ILE A 485 -29.62 -7.65 -7.34
CA ILE A 485 -28.47 -6.83 -7.75
C ILE A 485 -28.89 -5.38 -7.99
N ASP A 486 -27.96 -4.44 -7.93
CA ASP A 486 -28.19 -3.05 -8.31
C ASP A 486 -28.54 -2.96 -9.81
N GLY A 487 -29.33 -1.96 -10.18
CA GLY A 487 -29.89 -1.84 -11.53
C GLY A 487 -31.29 -2.40 -11.70
N ILE A 488 -31.81 -3.23 -10.77
CA ILE A 488 -33.18 -3.73 -10.81
C ILE A 488 -34.19 -2.63 -10.46
N ILE A 489 -33.89 -1.81 -9.45
CA ILE A 489 -34.78 -0.73 -8.99
C ILE A 489 -34.38 0.61 -9.58
N LEU A 490 -33.07 0.94 -9.54
CA LEU A 490 -32.53 2.22 -9.97
C LEU A 490 -31.56 2.02 -11.14
N PRO A 491 -31.53 2.93 -12.13
CA PRO A 491 -30.48 2.91 -13.14
C PRO A 491 -29.11 3.18 -12.50
N PRO A 492 -27.99 2.95 -13.24
CA PRO A 492 -26.66 3.34 -12.77
C PRO A 492 -26.62 4.80 -12.35
N GLY A 493 -25.77 5.13 -11.39
CA GLY A 493 -25.65 6.51 -10.93
C GLY A 493 -24.81 6.63 -9.67
N ASP A 494 -24.76 7.82 -9.14
CA ASP A 494 -24.01 8.19 -7.96
C ASP A 494 -24.51 7.42 -6.72
N ARG A 495 -23.73 6.46 -6.26
CA ARG A 495 -24.02 5.51 -5.18
C ARG A 495 -23.18 5.76 -3.94
N ARG A 496 -23.75 5.40 -2.77
CA ARG A 496 -23.01 5.30 -1.51
C ARG A 496 -23.28 3.93 -0.92
N LEU A 497 -22.26 3.33 -0.33
CA LEU A 497 -22.38 2.07 0.39
C LEU A 497 -22.21 2.29 1.89
N VAL A 498 -22.95 1.49 2.67
CA VAL A 498 -22.97 1.54 4.13
C VAL A 498 -22.93 0.12 4.67
N MET A 499 -21.84 -0.23 5.32
CA MET A 499 -21.64 -1.52 5.95
C MET A 499 -21.66 -1.35 7.46
N ASN A 500 -22.42 -2.19 8.14
CA ASN A 500 -22.62 -2.06 9.59
C ASN A 500 -22.24 -3.34 10.31
N THR A 501 -21.69 -3.19 11.52
CA THR A 501 -21.51 -4.27 12.47
C THR A 501 -22.04 -3.85 13.84
N GLY A 502 -22.74 -4.74 14.50
CA GLY A 502 -23.45 -4.49 15.79
C GLY A 502 -24.85 -5.16 15.81
N PRO A 503 -25.62 -4.98 16.92
CA PRO A 503 -25.26 -4.20 18.09
C PRO A 503 -24.29 -4.90 19.02
N PHE A 504 -23.49 -4.11 19.75
CA PHE A 504 -22.63 -4.57 20.84
C PHE A 504 -22.74 -3.62 22.05
N GLN A 505 -22.11 -4.00 23.17
CA GLN A 505 -22.13 -3.23 24.40
C GLN A 505 -20.74 -2.72 24.76
N MET A 506 -20.67 -1.57 25.43
CA MET A 506 -19.42 -1.04 25.99
C MET A 506 -19.67 -0.35 27.34
N ALA A 507 -18.87 -0.70 28.34
CA ALA A 507 -18.72 0.05 29.57
C ALA A 507 -17.56 1.07 29.46
N VAL A 508 -17.55 2.05 30.34
CA VAL A 508 -16.45 3.01 30.42
C VAL A 508 -15.12 2.29 30.61
N ASN A 509 -14.15 2.54 29.76
CA ASN A 509 -12.84 1.92 29.56
C ASN A 509 -12.82 0.66 28.68
N ASP A 510 -13.94 0.17 28.21
CA ASP A 510 -13.93 -0.93 27.26
C ASP A 510 -13.34 -0.48 25.93
N THR A 511 -12.71 -1.41 25.28
CA THR A 511 -12.07 -1.24 23.98
C THR A 511 -12.63 -2.28 23.02
N GLN A 512 -12.97 -1.85 21.81
CA GLN A 512 -13.33 -2.72 20.70
C GLN A 512 -12.44 -2.37 19.50
N ASP A 513 -11.91 -3.40 18.85
CA ASP A 513 -11.17 -3.27 17.59
C ASP A 513 -12.09 -3.66 16.43
N VAL A 514 -12.06 -2.88 15.37
CA VAL A 514 -12.68 -3.23 14.08
C VAL A 514 -11.60 -3.13 13.01
N VAL A 515 -11.43 -4.21 12.26
CA VAL A 515 -10.45 -4.26 11.16
C VAL A 515 -11.19 -4.34 9.83
N VAL A 516 -10.90 -3.40 8.96
CA VAL A 516 -11.48 -3.30 7.62
C VAL A 516 -10.37 -3.44 6.59
N GLY A 517 -10.54 -4.36 5.65
CA GLY A 517 -9.74 -4.41 4.42
C GLY A 517 -10.35 -3.50 3.36
N LEU A 518 -9.57 -2.61 2.76
CA LEU A 518 -9.97 -1.93 1.51
C LEU A 518 -9.26 -2.63 0.36
N ILE A 519 -10.05 -3.16 -0.58
CA ILE A 519 -9.59 -4.11 -1.59
C ILE A 519 -9.97 -3.58 -2.96
N GLY A 520 -9.04 -3.65 -3.92
CA GLY A 520 -9.27 -3.38 -5.32
C GLY A 520 -9.26 -4.67 -6.14
N GLY A 521 -10.02 -4.70 -7.21
CA GLY A 521 -10.01 -5.79 -8.18
C GLY A 521 -10.07 -5.24 -9.60
N MET A 522 -9.18 -5.68 -10.48
CA MET A 522 -9.14 -5.23 -11.86
C MET A 522 -9.15 -6.41 -12.82
N GLY A 523 -10.28 -6.60 -13.48
CA GLY A 523 -10.49 -7.61 -14.52
C GLY A 523 -10.39 -7.03 -15.93
N GLY A 524 -10.97 -7.72 -16.90
CA GLY A 524 -11.07 -7.25 -18.29
C GLY A 524 -12.29 -6.36 -18.56
N ASP A 525 -13.25 -6.35 -17.65
CA ASP A 525 -14.48 -5.55 -17.68
C ASP A 525 -15.04 -5.36 -16.26
N ASN A 526 -16.14 -4.64 -16.14
CA ASN A 526 -16.77 -4.33 -14.86
C ASN A 526 -17.18 -5.58 -14.05
N LEU A 527 -17.68 -6.64 -14.66
CA LEU A 527 -18.14 -7.83 -13.96
C LEU A 527 -16.98 -8.74 -13.56
N SER A 528 -15.99 -8.93 -14.43
CA SER A 528 -14.79 -9.67 -14.10
C SER A 528 -13.96 -8.95 -13.03
N SER A 529 -14.03 -7.62 -12.93
CA SER A 529 -13.42 -6.84 -11.85
C SER A 529 -13.99 -7.19 -10.47
N ILE A 530 -15.29 -7.49 -10.37
CA ILE A 530 -15.91 -8.02 -9.14
C ILE A 530 -15.32 -9.39 -8.79
N THR A 531 -15.13 -10.25 -9.79
CA THR A 531 -14.55 -11.57 -9.56
C THR A 531 -13.12 -11.48 -9.05
N VAL A 532 -12.31 -10.57 -9.62
CA VAL A 532 -10.95 -10.29 -9.14
C VAL A 532 -10.97 -9.71 -7.72
N LEU A 533 -11.89 -8.79 -7.43
CA LEU A 533 -12.07 -8.23 -6.10
C LEU A 533 -12.33 -9.32 -5.05
N LYS A 534 -13.32 -10.18 -5.29
CA LYS A 534 -13.67 -11.29 -4.39
C LYS A 534 -12.53 -12.31 -4.27
N TYR A 535 -11.75 -12.51 -5.33
CA TYR A 535 -10.56 -13.33 -5.26
C TYR A 535 -9.45 -12.71 -4.40
N ASN A 536 -9.21 -11.40 -4.54
CA ASN A 536 -8.25 -10.67 -3.71
C ASN A 536 -8.64 -10.68 -2.23
N ASP A 537 -9.93 -10.67 -1.94
CA ASP A 537 -10.48 -10.73 -0.59
C ASP A 537 -10.06 -12.00 0.19
N ILE A 538 -9.91 -13.13 -0.49
CA ILE A 538 -9.35 -14.36 0.11
C ILE A 538 -7.95 -14.11 0.71
N TYR A 539 -7.16 -13.25 0.09
CA TYR A 539 -5.83 -12.88 0.58
C TYR A 539 -5.90 -11.89 1.74
N ALA A 540 -6.92 -11.04 1.78
CA ALA A 540 -7.18 -10.17 2.92
C ALA A 540 -7.54 -10.99 4.16
N GLN A 541 -8.45 -11.96 4.02
CA GLN A 541 -8.79 -12.90 5.09
C GLN A 541 -7.57 -13.73 5.53
N PHE A 542 -6.78 -14.22 4.58
CA PHE A 542 -5.54 -14.93 4.90
C PHE A 542 -4.56 -14.07 5.71
N ALA A 543 -4.41 -12.80 5.34
CA ALA A 543 -3.55 -11.87 6.07
C ALA A 543 -4.03 -11.69 7.51
N TYR A 544 -5.34 -11.50 7.70
CA TYR A 544 -5.96 -11.39 9.01
C TYR A 544 -5.79 -12.67 9.85
N ASP A 545 -6.10 -13.85 9.31
CA ASP A 545 -6.00 -15.15 9.99
C ASP A 545 -4.57 -15.45 10.44
N ASN A 546 -3.56 -14.88 9.78
CA ASN A 546 -2.16 -14.97 10.16
C ASN A 546 -1.67 -13.79 11.01
N ASN A 547 -2.58 -13.02 11.61
CA ASN A 547 -2.28 -11.83 12.42
C ASN A 547 -1.38 -10.84 11.66
N PHE A 548 -1.57 -10.69 10.35
CA PHE A 548 -0.79 -9.84 9.46
C PHE A 548 0.71 -10.17 9.40
N SER A 549 1.11 -11.27 10.01
CA SER A 549 2.45 -11.81 9.89
C SER A 549 2.55 -12.56 8.55
N LEU A 550 2.82 -11.81 7.48
CA LEU A 550 2.92 -12.35 6.13
C LEU A 550 4.34 -12.82 5.82
N PRO A 551 4.52 -13.79 4.91
CA PRO A 551 5.84 -14.08 4.39
C PRO A 551 6.32 -12.89 3.56
N THR A 552 7.57 -12.49 3.75
CA THR A 552 8.18 -11.38 3.03
C THR A 552 8.94 -11.88 1.80
N PRO A 553 8.86 -11.16 0.65
CA PRO A 553 9.71 -11.48 -0.49
C PRO A 553 11.20 -11.26 -0.16
N PRO A 554 12.10 -11.75 -1.01
CA PRO A 554 13.52 -11.45 -0.87
C PRO A 554 13.78 -9.94 -0.90
N THR A 555 14.86 -9.49 -0.27
CA THR A 555 15.28 -8.08 -0.35
C THR A 555 15.54 -7.69 -1.80
N PRO A 556 15.04 -6.53 -2.29
CA PRO A 556 15.31 -6.07 -3.64
C PRO A 556 16.81 -5.94 -3.92
N PRO A 557 17.31 -6.32 -5.11
CA PRO A 557 18.73 -6.20 -5.44
C PRO A 557 19.15 -4.73 -5.53
N ILE A 558 20.37 -4.40 -5.13
CA ILE A 558 20.98 -3.09 -5.35
C ILE A 558 21.66 -3.12 -6.73
N VAL A 559 21.18 -2.29 -7.65
CA VAL A 559 21.60 -2.32 -9.07
C VAL A 559 22.48 -1.12 -9.39
N SER A 560 23.68 -1.37 -9.92
CA SER A 560 24.51 -0.37 -10.57
C SER A 560 24.36 -0.45 -12.09
N VAL A 561 24.68 0.64 -12.78
CA VAL A 561 24.45 0.78 -14.23
C VAL A 561 25.71 1.29 -14.92
N PHE A 562 26.06 0.67 -16.06
CA PHE A 562 27.05 1.22 -16.98
C PHE A 562 26.40 1.65 -18.30
N GLU A 563 26.72 2.88 -18.75
CA GLU A 563 26.24 3.51 -19.99
C GLU A 563 27.25 3.28 -21.13
N GLY A 564 27.05 2.19 -21.87
CA GLY A 564 27.93 1.86 -23.00
C GLY A 564 27.49 2.50 -24.33
N ASP A 565 28.38 2.43 -25.35
CA ASP A 565 28.07 2.86 -26.73
C ASP A 565 27.13 1.86 -27.41
N GLY A 566 25.85 2.16 -27.45
CA GLY A 566 24.80 1.29 -28.01
C GLY A 566 24.43 0.08 -27.15
N TYR A 567 24.82 0.05 -25.89
CA TYR A 567 24.40 -0.97 -24.91
C TYR A 567 24.34 -0.42 -23.49
N ILE A 568 23.69 -1.20 -22.61
CA ILE A 568 23.52 -0.89 -21.20
C ILE A 568 23.90 -2.14 -20.40
N THR A 569 24.70 -1.98 -19.34
CA THR A 569 24.97 -3.06 -18.40
C THR A 569 24.28 -2.77 -17.08
N LEU A 570 23.46 -3.71 -16.59
CA LEU A 570 22.92 -3.71 -15.23
C LEU A 570 23.70 -4.74 -14.42
N ASN A 571 24.15 -4.34 -13.23
CA ASN A 571 24.99 -5.16 -12.36
C ASN A 571 24.53 -5.05 -10.91
N TRP A 572 24.34 -6.19 -10.24
CA TRP A 572 24.05 -6.28 -8.79
C TRP A 572 24.98 -7.27 -8.08
N ALA A 573 26.11 -7.62 -8.70
CA ALA A 573 27.11 -8.55 -8.18
C ALA A 573 28.15 -7.88 -7.27
N GLU A 574 28.33 -6.57 -7.32
CA GLU A 574 29.41 -5.85 -6.64
C GLU A 574 29.12 -5.51 -5.17
N THR A 575 27.92 -5.76 -4.70
CA THR A 575 27.52 -5.43 -3.34
C THR A 575 27.31 -6.70 -2.52
N ALA A 576 27.66 -6.69 -1.24
CA ALA A 576 27.31 -7.76 -0.30
C ALA A 576 25.78 -7.94 -0.14
N ALA A 577 24.99 -7.00 -0.63
CA ALA A 577 23.52 -7.02 -0.57
C ALA A 577 22.91 -8.24 -1.27
N TYR A 578 23.49 -8.74 -2.36
CA TYR A 578 22.97 -9.95 -3.02
C TYR A 578 23.00 -11.17 -2.10
N ASN A 579 23.99 -11.28 -1.20
CA ASN A 579 24.01 -12.38 -0.24
C ASN A 579 22.78 -12.38 0.65
N LYS A 580 22.30 -11.21 1.08
CA LYS A 580 21.08 -11.08 1.86
C LYS A 580 19.84 -11.46 1.04
N THR A 581 19.78 -11.02 -0.21
CA THR A 581 18.70 -11.37 -1.14
C THR A 581 18.63 -12.88 -1.38
N GLU A 582 19.76 -13.51 -1.69
CA GLU A 582 19.83 -14.90 -2.11
C GLU A 582 19.82 -15.91 -0.96
N SER A 583 20.23 -15.53 0.24
CA SER A 583 20.13 -16.36 1.43
C SER A 583 18.78 -16.23 2.16
N ALA A 584 17.89 -15.36 1.66
CA ALA A 584 16.62 -15.11 2.32
C ALA A 584 15.74 -16.35 2.34
N VAL A 585 15.36 -16.77 3.54
CA VAL A 585 14.30 -17.76 3.76
C VAL A 585 13.31 -17.17 4.75
N ASN A 586 12.07 -16.99 4.32
CA ASN A 586 11.02 -16.45 5.17
C ASN A 586 9.79 -17.36 5.11
N LYS A 587 9.37 -17.90 6.25
CA LYS A 587 8.21 -18.82 6.37
C LYS A 587 8.23 -19.96 5.35
N GLY A 588 9.42 -20.45 4.99
CA GLY A 588 9.62 -21.54 4.04
C GLY A 588 9.78 -21.10 2.58
N PHE A 589 9.50 -19.84 2.26
CA PHE A 589 9.84 -19.26 0.95
C PHE A 589 11.35 -19.08 0.88
N ALA A 590 12.00 -19.74 -0.06
CA ALA A 590 13.42 -19.61 -0.32
C ALA A 590 13.64 -18.82 -1.62
N PHE A 591 14.74 -18.07 -1.69
CA PHE A 591 15.11 -17.36 -2.91
C PHE A 591 15.17 -18.32 -4.10
N GLU A 592 14.60 -17.90 -5.23
CA GLU A 592 14.55 -18.70 -6.45
C GLU A 592 15.18 -17.99 -7.67
N GLY A 593 15.12 -16.65 -7.74
CA GLY A 593 15.71 -15.99 -8.89
C GLY A 593 15.49 -14.49 -9.00
N TYR A 594 15.89 -13.96 -10.17
CA TYR A 594 15.77 -12.56 -10.56
C TYR A 594 14.99 -12.40 -11.86
N LYS A 595 14.22 -11.31 -11.96
CA LYS A 595 13.59 -10.84 -13.19
C LYS A 595 14.08 -9.45 -13.55
N ILE A 596 14.36 -9.25 -14.82
CA ILE A 596 14.81 -7.97 -15.37
C ILE A 596 13.80 -7.50 -16.41
N TYR A 597 13.23 -6.32 -16.19
CA TYR A 597 12.25 -5.70 -17.07
C TYR A 597 12.79 -4.44 -17.71
N GLN A 598 12.45 -4.21 -18.97
CA GLN A 598 12.53 -2.88 -19.57
C GLN A 598 11.17 -2.20 -19.41
N LEU A 599 11.15 -0.98 -18.85
CA LEU A 599 9.95 -0.24 -18.50
C LEU A 599 9.68 0.90 -19.50
N PRO A 600 8.43 1.21 -19.84
CA PRO A 600 8.11 2.32 -20.75
C PRO A 600 8.36 3.70 -20.12
N ASN A 601 8.33 3.79 -18.80
CA ASN A 601 8.62 4.99 -18.00
C ASN A 601 9.12 4.57 -16.61
N PRO A 602 9.71 5.49 -15.81
CA PRO A 602 10.31 5.14 -14.51
C PRO A 602 9.32 4.69 -13.42
N LEU A 603 8.02 4.87 -13.62
CA LEU A 603 6.99 4.48 -12.66
C LEU A 603 6.22 3.22 -13.06
N ALA A 604 6.41 2.74 -14.28
CA ALA A 604 5.69 1.61 -14.81
C ALA A 604 5.92 0.33 -14.00
N SER A 605 4.90 -0.52 -13.95
CA SER A 605 4.99 -1.85 -13.36
C SER A 605 5.66 -2.85 -14.29
N GLY A 606 6.05 -4.02 -13.78
CA GLY A 606 6.59 -5.11 -14.59
C GLY A 606 5.60 -5.61 -15.66
N SER A 607 4.28 -5.53 -15.38
CA SER A 607 3.23 -5.92 -16.33
C SER A 607 3.09 -4.97 -17.52
N GLU A 608 3.50 -3.71 -17.38
CA GLU A 608 3.55 -2.71 -18.46
C GLU A 608 4.86 -2.76 -19.22
N GLY A 609 5.86 -3.45 -18.67
CA GLY A 609 7.21 -3.60 -19.24
C GLY A 609 7.35 -4.82 -20.13
N ALA A 610 8.54 -4.98 -20.68
CA ALA A 610 8.96 -6.19 -21.38
C ALA A 610 10.02 -6.93 -20.55
N LEU A 611 9.81 -8.23 -20.31
CA LEU A 611 10.82 -9.07 -19.66
C LEU A 611 12.06 -9.16 -20.57
N VAL A 612 13.21 -8.75 -20.07
CA VAL A 612 14.50 -8.75 -20.77
C VAL A 612 15.26 -10.04 -20.49
N ALA A 613 15.29 -10.44 -19.22
CA ALA A 613 15.97 -11.66 -18.77
C ALA A 613 15.33 -12.17 -17.49
N GLN A 614 15.46 -13.47 -17.26
CA GLN A 614 15.12 -14.12 -16.00
C GLN A 614 16.23 -15.13 -15.68
N TYR A 615 16.67 -15.13 -14.42
CA TYR A 615 17.69 -16.04 -13.91
C TYR A 615 17.13 -16.76 -12.68
N ASP A 616 17.29 -18.06 -12.61
CA ASP A 616 16.74 -18.91 -11.55
C ASP A 616 17.77 -19.91 -11.03
N VAL A 617 17.59 -20.32 -9.79
CA VAL A 617 18.44 -21.32 -9.14
C VAL A 617 18.33 -22.64 -9.89
N ALA A 618 19.49 -23.28 -10.15
CA ALA A 618 19.53 -24.61 -10.79
C ALA A 618 19.12 -25.69 -9.76
N ASN A 619 17.83 -25.92 -9.60
CA ASN A 619 17.24 -26.84 -8.61
C ASN A 619 16.15 -27.76 -9.20
N GLY A 620 15.91 -27.72 -10.52
CA GLY A 620 14.90 -28.49 -11.23
C GLY A 620 13.55 -27.79 -11.34
N VAL A 621 13.39 -26.57 -10.84
CA VAL A 621 12.14 -25.78 -10.89
C VAL A 621 12.20 -24.83 -12.09
N MET A 622 11.53 -25.19 -13.19
CA MET A 622 11.47 -24.36 -14.40
C MET A 622 10.22 -23.49 -14.48
N VAL A 623 9.12 -23.94 -13.89
CA VAL A 623 7.83 -23.24 -13.95
C VAL A 623 7.18 -23.24 -12.59
N ILE A 624 6.89 -22.05 -12.11
CA ILE A 624 6.07 -21.86 -10.91
C ILE A 624 4.70 -21.39 -11.39
N THR A 625 3.65 -22.16 -11.05
CA THR A 625 2.26 -21.78 -11.37
C THR A 625 1.57 -21.24 -10.14
N GLU A 626 0.71 -20.26 -10.36
CA GLU A 626 -0.16 -19.70 -9.34
C GLU A 626 -1.61 -19.66 -9.81
N LYS A 627 -2.53 -19.70 -8.86
CA LYS A 627 -3.92 -19.40 -9.16
C LYS A 627 -4.06 -17.91 -9.45
N ALA A 628 -4.70 -17.57 -10.54
CA ALA A 628 -5.01 -16.20 -10.89
C ALA A 628 -6.36 -16.13 -11.60
N VAL A 629 -7.07 -15.05 -11.41
CA VAL A 629 -8.30 -14.80 -12.18
C VAL A 629 -7.92 -14.53 -13.63
N ASP A 630 -8.58 -15.21 -14.54
CA ASP A 630 -8.49 -14.89 -15.97
C ASP A 630 -9.40 -13.69 -16.28
N PRO A 631 -8.83 -12.51 -16.62
CA PRO A 631 -9.64 -11.31 -16.81
C PRO A 631 -10.66 -11.42 -17.94
N ALA A 632 -10.42 -12.30 -18.93
CA ALA A 632 -11.35 -12.48 -20.03
C ALA A 632 -12.57 -13.36 -19.69
N THR A 633 -12.43 -14.28 -18.72
CA THR A 633 -13.46 -15.26 -18.40
C THR A 633 -14.00 -15.16 -16.98
N GLY A 634 -13.32 -14.41 -16.11
CA GLY A 634 -13.60 -14.34 -14.67
C GLY A 634 -13.32 -15.65 -13.91
N LEU A 635 -12.66 -16.64 -14.54
CA LEU A 635 -12.37 -17.91 -13.89
C LEU A 635 -11.02 -17.89 -13.19
N VAL A 636 -10.92 -18.54 -12.02
CA VAL A 636 -9.66 -18.78 -11.34
C VAL A 636 -8.95 -19.95 -12.03
N LEU A 637 -7.83 -19.67 -12.67
CA LEU A 637 -7.04 -20.63 -13.42
C LEU A 637 -5.62 -20.73 -12.85
N GLU A 638 -5.02 -21.92 -12.93
CA GLU A 638 -3.59 -22.10 -12.71
C GLU A 638 -2.84 -21.48 -13.91
N LYS A 639 -2.05 -20.44 -13.65
CA LYS A 639 -1.24 -19.73 -14.67
C LYS A 639 0.23 -19.73 -14.28
N PRO A 640 1.17 -19.80 -15.23
CA PRO A 640 2.58 -19.60 -14.92
C PRO A 640 2.82 -18.18 -14.38
N ALA A 641 3.33 -18.09 -13.16
CA ALA A 641 3.80 -16.86 -12.53
C ALA A 641 5.26 -16.58 -12.88
N HIS A 642 6.08 -17.64 -12.89
CA HIS A 642 7.48 -17.56 -13.25
C HIS A 642 7.81 -18.70 -14.22
N VAL A 643 8.56 -18.38 -15.28
CA VAL A 643 9.04 -19.35 -16.29
C VAL A 643 10.54 -19.13 -16.43
N GLY A 644 11.29 -19.93 -15.69
CA GLY A 644 12.74 -19.89 -15.70
C GLY A 644 13.38 -20.85 -16.70
N SER A 645 14.68 -20.92 -16.69
CA SER A 645 15.48 -21.81 -17.54
C SER A 645 16.26 -22.85 -16.76
N ASP A 646 16.20 -22.83 -15.42
CA ASP A 646 16.94 -23.71 -14.50
C ASP A 646 18.45 -23.73 -14.77
N ASN A 647 18.99 -22.58 -15.20
CA ASN A 647 20.38 -22.42 -15.64
C ASN A 647 21.29 -21.78 -14.59
N GLY A 648 20.73 -21.38 -13.45
CA GLY A 648 21.42 -20.73 -12.34
C GLY A 648 21.40 -19.21 -12.40
N ILE A 649 21.95 -18.60 -11.35
CA ILE A 649 21.86 -17.17 -11.10
C ILE A 649 22.97 -16.38 -11.81
N SER A 650 22.58 -15.42 -12.66
CA SER A 650 23.48 -14.34 -13.08
C SER A 650 23.13 -13.05 -12.36
N ARG A 651 24.16 -12.27 -12.02
CA ARG A 651 24.00 -10.97 -11.32
C ARG A 651 24.38 -9.79 -12.22
N VAL A 652 24.55 -10.05 -13.50
CA VAL A 652 24.89 -9.06 -14.52
C VAL A 652 24.11 -9.36 -15.79
N VAL A 653 23.66 -8.32 -16.48
CA VAL A 653 23.05 -8.43 -17.80
C VAL A 653 23.52 -7.30 -18.72
N VAL A 654 23.96 -7.63 -19.93
CA VAL A 654 24.32 -6.67 -20.99
C VAL A 654 23.17 -6.58 -21.99
N ILE A 655 22.53 -5.42 -22.06
CA ILE A 655 21.34 -5.17 -22.86
C ILE A 655 21.74 -4.40 -24.12
N LYS A 656 21.61 -5.04 -25.29
CA LYS A 656 21.91 -4.46 -26.61
C LYS A 656 20.65 -4.19 -27.44
N THR A 657 19.47 -4.64 -26.94
CA THR A 657 18.21 -4.55 -27.67
C THR A 657 17.15 -3.84 -26.82
N ASP A 658 16.46 -2.86 -27.39
CA ASP A 658 15.24 -2.24 -26.86
C ASP A 658 14.10 -3.27 -26.98
N ALA A 659 13.79 -3.95 -25.89
CA ALA A 659 12.79 -5.03 -25.85
C ALA A 659 11.36 -4.51 -26.12
N LEU A 660 11.06 -3.28 -25.72
CA LEU A 660 9.75 -2.66 -25.98
C LEU A 660 9.52 -2.34 -27.47
N ARG A 661 10.60 -2.16 -28.24
CA ARG A 661 10.51 -1.73 -29.64
C ARG A 661 11.18 -2.69 -30.61
N SER A 662 11.75 -3.79 -30.13
CA SER A 662 12.46 -4.81 -30.89
C SER A 662 13.52 -4.23 -31.85
N ARG A 663 14.37 -3.33 -31.35
CA ARG A 663 15.43 -2.66 -32.11
C ARG A 663 16.68 -2.50 -31.25
N PRO A 664 17.89 -2.23 -31.86
CA PRO A 664 19.08 -1.95 -31.08
C PRO A 664 18.91 -0.76 -30.13
N ILE A 665 19.61 -0.79 -28.99
CA ILE A 665 19.75 0.35 -28.09
C ILE A 665 20.37 1.51 -28.84
N THR A 666 19.97 2.74 -28.58
CA THR A 666 20.41 3.95 -29.28
C THR A 666 20.92 4.94 -28.25
N ASN A 667 22.10 5.52 -28.49
CA ASN A 667 22.66 6.56 -27.62
C ASN A 667 21.77 7.82 -27.54
N ASP A 668 21.97 8.60 -26.50
CA ASP A 668 21.27 9.86 -26.20
C ASP A 668 19.74 9.70 -26.03
N ARG A 669 19.29 8.51 -25.67
CA ARG A 669 17.91 8.20 -25.41
C ARG A 669 17.77 7.56 -24.02
N PRO A 670 16.86 8.07 -23.16
CA PRO A 670 16.61 7.45 -21.86
C PRO A 670 15.91 6.10 -22.01
N TYR A 671 16.37 5.12 -21.24
CA TYR A 671 15.77 3.81 -21.03
C TYR A 671 15.54 3.60 -19.54
N HIS A 672 14.51 2.85 -19.21
CA HIS A 672 14.13 2.56 -17.83
C HIS A 672 14.09 1.05 -17.65
N PHE A 673 14.68 0.57 -16.57
CA PHE A 673 14.71 -0.85 -16.22
C PHE A 673 14.28 -1.05 -14.78
N GLY A 674 13.78 -2.26 -14.50
CA GLY A 674 13.48 -2.73 -13.16
C GLY A 674 14.07 -4.11 -12.94
N VAL A 675 14.69 -4.34 -11.80
CA VAL A 675 15.20 -5.64 -11.38
C VAL A 675 14.50 -6.04 -10.09
N SER A 676 13.88 -7.21 -10.07
CA SER A 676 13.24 -7.80 -8.89
C SER A 676 13.85 -9.16 -8.56
N ALA A 677 13.72 -9.58 -7.31
CA ALA A 677 14.05 -10.91 -6.85
C ALA A 677 12.77 -11.66 -6.49
N TYR A 678 12.73 -12.99 -6.64
CA TYR A 678 11.59 -13.78 -6.24
C TYR A 678 12.00 -15.03 -5.46
N SER A 679 11.09 -15.46 -4.59
CA SER A 679 11.21 -16.70 -3.79
C SER A 679 10.12 -17.67 -4.12
N TYR A 680 10.31 -18.94 -3.78
CA TYR A 680 9.39 -20.03 -4.04
C TYR A 680 9.18 -20.93 -2.82
N LEU A 681 7.96 -21.43 -2.67
CA LEU A 681 7.54 -22.39 -1.65
C LEU A 681 6.87 -23.58 -2.34
N PRO A 682 7.56 -24.72 -2.49
CA PRO A 682 7.06 -25.83 -3.31
C PRO A 682 5.82 -26.55 -2.76
N ASP A 683 5.69 -26.66 -1.45
CA ASP A 683 4.66 -27.49 -0.82
C ASP A 683 3.99 -26.76 0.35
N ASN A 684 2.94 -25.98 0.07
CA ASN A 684 2.14 -25.43 1.15
C ASN A 684 0.64 -25.44 0.83
N ALA A 685 -0.10 -26.33 1.52
CA ALA A 685 -1.56 -26.36 1.45
C ALA A 685 -2.22 -25.14 2.16
N ASN A 686 -1.47 -24.42 2.99
CA ASN A 686 -1.98 -23.36 3.85
C ASN A 686 -1.63 -21.94 3.34
N SER A 687 -0.93 -21.81 2.21
CA SER A 687 -0.64 -20.52 1.61
C SER A 687 -1.41 -20.33 0.30
N PRO A 688 -2.10 -19.21 0.08
CA PRO A 688 -2.78 -18.94 -1.18
C PRO A 688 -1.81 -18.65 -2.33
N PHE A 689 -0.52 -18.40 -2.05
CA PHE A 689 0.52 -18.15 -3.04
C PHE A 689 1.70 -19.10 -2.86
N LYS A 690 2.38 -19.42 -3.97
CA LYS A 690 3.55 -20.28 -4.03
C LYS A 690 4.84 -19.51 -4.26
N SER A 691 4.76 -18.29 -4.74
CA SER A 691 5.91 -17.42 -4.99
C SER A 691 5.68 -16.02 -4.44
N LEU A 692 6.77 -15.33 -4.13
CA LEU A 692 6.76 -13.93 -3.70
C LEU A 692 7.83 -13.18 -4.48
N GLU A 693 7.46 -12.12 -5.17
CA GLU A 693 8.37 -11.24 -5.89
C GLU A 693 8.56 -9.93 -5.12
N SER A 694 9.80 -9.48 -4.99
CA SER A 694 10.14 -8.21 -4.35
C SER A 694 9.64 -7.01 -5.16
N SER A 695 9.60 -5.84 -4.53
CA SER A 695 9.56 -4.58 -5.28
C SER A 695 10.77 -4.51 -6.23
N MET A 696 10.58 -3.78 -7.35
CA MET A 696 11.64 -3.61 -8.33
C MET A 696 12.57 -2.45 -7.93
N THR A 697 13.87 -2.71 -7.95
CA THR A 697 14.85 -1.63 -8.04
C THR A 697 14.80 -1.05 -9.44
N ARG A 698 14.42 0.21 -9.54
CA ARG A 698 14.27 0.92 -10.81
C ARG A 698 15.50 1.77 -11.11
N VAL A 699 15.96 1.70 -12.35
CA VAL A 699 17.09 2.51 -12.84
C VAL A 699 16.72 3.18 -14.15
N SER A 700 17.18 4.44 -14.30
CA SER A 700 17.04 5.19 -15.56
C SER A 700 18.41 5.48 -16.12
N VAL A 701 18.62 5.18 -17.37
CA VAL A 701 19.95 5.20 -18.00
C VAL A 701 19.89 5.75 -19.41
N THR A 702 20.88 6.55 -19.78
CA THR A 702 21.02 7.12 -21.14
C THR A 702 22.35 6.71 -21.72
N PRO A 703 22.39 5.66 -22.57
CA PRO A 703 23.61 5.22 -23.22
C PRO A 703 24.26 6.35 -24.01
N LYS A 704 25.56 6.41 -23.99
CA LYS A 704 26.30 7.49 -24.64
C LYS A 704 27.68 7.00 -25.12
N LEU A 705 28.24 7.75 -26.03
CA LEU A 705 29.68 7.61 -26.38
C LEU A 705 30.54 7.96 -25.15
N PRO A 706 31.72 7.37 -25.01
CA PRO A 706 32.67 7.79 -23.98
C PRO A 706 32.88 9.30 -24.00
N ASP A 707 33.10 9.88 -22.82
CA ASP A 707 33.35 11.32 -22.69
C ASP A 707 34.56 11.75 -23.57
N PRO A 708 34.55 12.96 -24.14
CA PRO A 708 35.68 13.43 -24.98
C PRO A 708 37.02 13.28 -24.24
N GLY A 709 37.96 12.61 -24.87
CA GLY A 709 39.29 12.31 -24.30
C GLY A 709 39.41 11.00 -23.57
N LYS A 710 38.29 10.23 -23.42
CA LYS A 710 38.29 8.86 -22.90
C LYS A 710 38.10 7.86 -24.03
N ALA A 711 38.82 6.75 -23.96
CA ALA A 711 38.59 5.60 -24.81
C ALA A 711 38.69 4.32 -23.98
N TYR A 712 37.68 3.49 -24.07
CA TYR A 712 37.71 2.17 -23.44
C TYR A 712 38.41 1.19 -24.42
N THR A 713 39.29 0.36 -23.90
CA THR A 713 40.00 -0.66 -24.68
C THR A 713 39.34 -2.02 -24.63
N VAL A 714 38.31 -2.13 -23.76
CA VAL A 714 37.48 -3.31 -23.57
C VAL A 714 36.02 -2.88 -23.41
N ASP A 715 35.09 -3.72 -23.80
CA ASP A 715 33.64 -3.52 -23.62
C ASP A 715 33.09 -4.42 -22.51
N SER A 716 31.93 -4.07 -22.00
CA SER A 716 31.20 -4.96 -21.08
C SER A 716 30.88 -6.29 -21.77
N GLY A 717 31.17 -7.38 -21.08
CA GLY A 717 31.04 -8.74 -21.58
C GLY A 717 32.33 -9.28 -22.24
N ASP A 718 33.39 -8.47 -22.33
CA ASP A 718 34.70 -8.95 -22.78
C ASP A 718 35.33 -9.84 -21.71
N TYR A 719 36.01 -10.90 -22.18
CA TYR A 719 36.73 -11.84 -21.32
C TYR A 719 38.24 -11.62 -21.43
N ILE A 720 38.88 -11.66 -20.26
CA ILE A 720 40.35 -11.57 -20.15
C ILE A 720 40.82 -12.78 -19.38
N ASP A 721 41.61 -13.65 -20.03
CA ASP A 721 42.19 -14.84 -19.39
C ASP A 721 43.27 -14.45 -18.36
N MET A 722 43.19 -15.07 -17.20
CA MET A 722 44.19 -14.90 -16.15
C MET A 722 45.41 -15.82 -16.41
N THR A 723 46.57 -15.40 -15.96
CA THR A 723 47.80 -16.14 -16.14
C THR A 723 48.23 -16.87 -14.88
N HIS A 724 48.53 -18.13 -14.94
CA HIS A 724 49.10 -18.88 -13.84
C HIS A 724 50.41 -18.26 -13.35
N SER A 725 50.51 -17.99 -12.06
CA SER A 725 51.72 -17.41 -11.47
C SER A 725 52.48 -18.40 -10.62
N ALA A 726 51.81 -19.37 -10.01
CA ALA A 726 52.42 -20.36 -9.12
C ALA A 726 51.54 -21.62 -8.98
N GLY A 727 52.17 -22.76 -8.67
CA GLY A 727 51.50 -24.02 -8.33
C GLY A 727 51.22 -24.94 -9.52
N THR A 728 50.55 -26.07 -9.25
CA THR A 728 50.14 -27.05 -10.25
C THR A 728 48.68 -27.36 -10.13
N SER A 729 47.89 -27.12 -11.17
CA SER A 729 46.46 -27.41 -11.25
C SER A 729 46.04 -27.46 -12.73
N ASP A 730 44.91 -28.12 -13.00
CA ASP A 730 44.22 -28.06 -14.28
C ASP A 730 43.07 -27.00 -14.30
N GLY A 731 42.92 -26.25 -13.20
CA GLY A 731 41.97 -25.16 -13.10
C GLY A 731 42.33 -23.95 -13.93
N GLN A 732 41.31 -23.14 -14.23
CA GLN A 732 41.45 -21.93 -15.03
C GLN A 732 40.74 -20.76 -14.33
N ALA A 733 41.26 -19.55 -14.56
CA ALA A 733 40.65 -18.33 -14.10
C ALA A 733 40.59 -17.30 -15.22
N ARG A 734 39.50 -16.58 -15.30
CA ARG A 734 39.31 -15.44 -16.21
C ARG A 734 38.46 -14.35 -15.56
N ILE A 735 38.58 -13.17 -16.13
CA ILE A 735 37.77 -12.01 -15.74
C ILE A 735 36.78 -11.71 -16.85
N GLU A 736 35.55 -11.41 -16.50
CA GLU A 736 34.59 -10.77 -17.40
C GLU A 736 34.47 -9.30 -17.03
N VAL A 737 34.62 -8.40 -17.97
CA VAL A 737 34.45 -6.95 -17.73
C VAL A 737 32.97 -6.63 -17.62
N ILE A 738 32.57 -5.97 -16.52
CA ILE A 738 31.20 -5.51 -16.31
C ILE A 738 31.08 -4.02 -16.60
N ASP A 739 31.96 -3.22 -15.98
CA ASP A 739 31.98 -1.77 -16.10
C ASP A 739 33.37 -1.27 -16.54
N PRO A 740 33.57 -1.02 -17.83
CA PRO A 740 34.80 -0.45 -18.33
C PRO A 740 35.18 0.91 -17.73
N GLY A 741 34.18 1.65 -17.23
CA GLY A 741 34.33 3.00 -16.70
C GLY A 741 35.07 3.08 -15.36
N VAL A 742 35.06 1.99 -14.58
CA VAL A 742 35.68 1.93 -13.24
C VAL A 742 37.00 1.16 -13.23
N LEU A 743 37.44 0.62 -14.39
CA LEU A 743 38.72 -0.09 -14.47
C LEU A 743 39.90 0.83 -14.16
N THR A 744 40.75 0.38 -13.24
CA THR A 744 41.85 1.17 -12.70
C THR A 744 43.22 0.80 -13.26
N GLY A 745 43.31 -0.33 -14.00
CA GLY A 745 44.57 -0.91 -14.43
C GLY A 745 45.36 -1.62 -13.32
N ASN A 746 44.70 -1.90 -12.19
CA ASN A 746 45.28 -2.66 -11.10
C ASN A 746 45.57 -4.12 -11.53
N THR A 747 46.52 -4.74 -10.84
CA THR A 747 46.78 -6.17 -10.93
C THR A 747 45.98 -6.89 -9.85
N TYR A 748 45.37 -8.00 -10.24
CA TYR A 748 44.55 -8.83 -9.34
C TYR A 748 45.16 -10.23 -9.23
N GLU A 749 45.15 -10.76 -8.02
CA GLU A 749 45.66 -12.09 -7.69
C GLU A 749 44.51 -12.95 -7.17
N VAL A 750 44.26 -14.10 -7.82
CA VAL A 750 43.39 -15.17 -7.31
C VAL A 750 44.24 -16.15 -6.55
N SER A 751 43.95 -16.34 -5.24
CA SER A 751 44.64 -17.28 -4.39
C SER A 751 43.66 -18.33 -3.86
N PHE A 752 44.19 -19.50 -3.46
CA PHE A 752 43.41 -20.61 -2.95
C PHE A 752 43.80 -20.93 -1.52
N ALA A 753 42.76 -21.23 -0.67
CA ALA A 753 42.96 -21.62 0.71
C ALA A 753 42.03 -22.78 1.07
N THR A 754 42.45 -23.65 1.98
CA THR A 754 41.54 -24.66 2.54
C THR A 754 40.76 -24.03 3.68
N ASP A 755 39.45 -24.04 3.58
CA ASP A 755 38.57 -23.69 4.69
C ASP A 755 38.68 -24.74 5.81
N GLU A 756 39.11 -24.32 6.99
CA GLU A 756 39.33 -25.21 8.12
C GLU A 756 38.06 -25.89 8.62
N ALA A 757 36.89 -25.24 8.46
CA ALA A 757 35.62 -25.75 8.96
C ALA A 757 35.03 -26.84 8.06
N SER A 758 35.06 -26.65 6.74
CA SER A 758 34.49 -27.58 5.76
C SER A 758 35.50 -28.54 5.13
N GLY A 759 36.80 -28.19 5.17
CA GLY A 759 37.87 -28.88 4.45
C GLY A 759 37.84 -28.64 2.94
N ASN A 760 37.00 -27.74 2.44
CA ASN A 760 36.91 -27.38 1.04
C ASN A 760 38.02 -26.42 0.63
N ILE A 761 38.35 -26.44 -0.63
CA ILE A 761 39.24 -25.42 -1.20
C ILE A 761 38.39 -24.29 -1.72
N LEU A 762 38.66 -23.10 -1.20
CA LEU A 762 38.02 -21.85 -1.61
C LEU A 762 39.06 -20.93 -2.22
N TRP A 763 38.57 -19.99 -3.04
CA TRP A 763 39.46 -18.99 -3.66
C TRP A 763 39.10 -17.57 -3.20
N ASN A 764 40.12 -16.71 -3.19
CA ASN A 764 40.03 -15.32 -2.77
C ASN A 764 40.64 -14.43 -3.86
N VAL A 765 40.28 -13.18 -3.94
CA VAL A 765 40.85 -12.17 -4.82
C VAL A 765 41.49 -11.06 -4.02
N THR A 766 42.74 -10.80 -4.28
CA THR A 766 43.49 -9.65 -3.74
C THR A 766 43.80 -8.67 -4.86
N ASN A 767 43.54 -7.41 -4.68
CA ASN A 767 44.09 -6.34 -5.52
C ASN A 767 45.59 -6.22 -5.18
N ALA A 768 46.44 -6.82 -5.98
CA ALA A 768 47.87 -6.88 -5.73
C ALA A 768 48.57 -5.51 -5.82
N THR A 769 47.97 -4.53 -6.49
CA THR A 769 48.48 -3.15 -6.57
C THR A 769 48.28 -2.42 -5.25
N THR A 770 47.17 -2.60 -4.60
CA THR A 770 46.83 -1.95 -3.31
C THR A 770 47.17 -2.81 -2.11
N GLY A 771 47.26 -4.14 -2.27
CA GLY A 771 47.38 -5.10 -1.18
C GLY A 771 46.11 -5.43 -0.45
N SER A 772 44.92 -5.00 -0.94
CA SER A 772 43.62 -5.22 -0.32
C SER A 772 43.00 -6.53 -0.82
N GLU A 773 42.52 -7.37 0.08
CA GLU A 773 41.62 -8.48 -0.27
C GLU A 773 40.24 -7.90 -0.60
N ILE A 774 39.71 -8.24 -1.78
CA ILE A 774 38.45 -7.70 -2.30
C ILE A 774 37.33 -8.74 -2.35
N LEU A 775 37.66 -10.01 -2.50
CA LEU A 775 36.73 -11.13 -2.49
C LEU A 775 37.35 -12.28 -1.72
N SER A 776 36.55 -13.01 -0.92
CA SER A 776 37.04 -14.10 -0.07
C SER A 776 36.02 -15.22 0.09
N GLY A 777 36.51 -16.46 0.06
CA GLY A 777 35.73 -17.63 0.45
C GLY A 777 34.82 -18.23 -0.62
N TYR A 778 35.14 -18.10 -1.91
CA TYR A 778 34.32 -18.60 -3.01
C TYR A 778 34.73 -20.00 -3.49
N SER A 779 33.72 -20.76 -3.96
CA SER A 779 33.91 -22.09 -4.59
C SER A 779 34.16 -21.95 -6.08
N GLN A 780 34.87 -22.93 -6.67
CA GLN A 780 35.08 -23.04 -8.13
C GLN A 780 33.78 -23.45 -8.84
N GLY A 781 33.51 -22.87 -10.00
CA GLY A 781 32.51 -23.36 -10.94
C GLY A 781 32.98 -24.59 -11.74
N ALA A 782 32.08 -25.31 -12.35
CA ALA A 782 32.40 -26.38 -13.27
C ALA A 782 32.84 -25.82 -14.63
N GLU A 783 32.17 -24.78 -15.10
CA GLU A 783 32.44 -24.08 -16.36
C GLU A 783 32.39 -22.55 -16.19
N PHE A 784 33.02 -21.82 -17.12
CA PHE A 784 32.96 -20.35 -17.11
C PHE A 784 31.57 -19.77 -17.40
N SER A 785 30.70 -20.56 -17.96
CA SER A 785 29.30 -20.24 -18.19
C SER A 785 28.44 -20.38 -16.93
N ASP A 786 28.99 -21.02 -15.87
CA ASP A 786 28.25 -21.15 -14.61
C ASP A 786 27.88 -19.78 -14.08
N PRO A 787 26.69 -19.66 -13.54
CA PRO A 787 26.24 -18.42 -12.93
C PRO A 787 26.85 -18.24 -11.53
N GLY A 788 26.67 -17.04 -10.99
CA GLY A 788 26.94 -16.78 -9.57
C GLY A 788 28.38 -16.45 -9.20
N PHE A 789 29.27 -16.28 -10.17
CA PHE A 789 30.59 -15.77 -9.88
C PHE A 789 30.55 -14.35 -9.28
N PRO A 790 31.41 -14.07 -8.27
CA PRO A 790 31.42 -12.76 -7.61
C PRO A 790 32.07 -11.68 -8.46
N ALA A 791 31.67 -10.43 -8.18
CA ALA A 791 32.22 -9.26 -8.86
C ALA A 791 32.79 -8.24 -7.86
N ALA A 792 33.81 -7.53 -8.31
CA ALA A 792 34.37 -6.37 -7.65
C ALA A 792 35.13 -5.50 -8.68
N ASP A 793 35.23 -4.20 -8.41
CA ASP A 793 35.99 -3.23 -9.22
C ASP A 793 35.60 -3.25 -10.72
N GLY A 794 34.30 -3.46 -11.05
CA GLY A 794 33.83 -3.54 -12.43
C GLY A 794 34.15 -4.84 -13.16
N LEU A 795 34.52 -5.90 -12.45
CA LEU A 795 34.96 -7.19 -12.98
C LEU A 795 34.22 -8.34 -12.30
N THR A 796 33.85 -9.37 -13.06
CA THR A 796 33.46 -10.69 -12.52
C THR A 796 34.66 -11.61 -12.57
N PHE A 797 35.02 -12.21 -11.45
CA PHE A 797 36.08 -13.19 -11.35
C PHE A 797 35.54 -14.60 -11.50
N LYS A 798 35.93 -15.30 -12.52
CA LYS A 798 35.46 -16.66 -12.83
C LYS A 798 36.59 -17.66 -12.65
N VAL A 799 36.41 -18.63 -11.76
CA VAL A 799 37.38 -19.68 -11.46
C VAL A 799 36.74 -21.04 -11.65
N THR A 800 37.27 -21.88 -12.51
CA THR A 800 36.72 -23.19 -12.89
C THR A 800 37.68 -24.32 -12.63
N GLY A 801 37.16 -25.50 -12.52
CA GLY A 801 37.87 -26.76 -12.36
C GLY A 801 37.27 -27.65 -11.30
N PRO A 802 37.68 -28.93 -11.21
CA PRO A 802 37.20 -29.81 -10.17
C PRO A 802 37.51 -29.23 -8.79
N PRO A 803 36.57 -29.26 -7.80
CA PRO A 803 36.80 -28.68 -6.48
C PRO A 803 38.05 -29.13 -5.76
N ASN A 804 38.53 -30.34 -6.04
CA ASN A 804 39.75 -30.91 -5.48
C ASN A 804 41.00 -30.67 -6.35
N ALA A 805 40.89 -30.09 -7.53
CA ALA A 805 42.01 -29.88 -8.46
C ALA A 805 43.07 -28.92 -7.90
N PHE A 806 42.61 -28.02 -7.01
CA PHE A 806 43.50 -27.01 -6.39
C PHE A 806 44.07 -27.46 -5.05
N LYS A 807 43.60 -28.56 -4.51
CA LYS A 807 44.07 -29.06 -3.23
C LYS A 807 45.49 -29.62 -3.36
N ASN A 808 46.47 -28.96 -2.73
CA ASN A 808 47.91 -29.25 -2.76
C ASN A 808 48.60 -28.90 -4.07
N PHE A 809 47.93 -28.25 -5.02
CA PHE A 809 48.50 -27.91 -6.33
C PHE A 809 48.20 -26.49 -6.71
N LEU A 810 49.14 -25.93 -7.34
CA LEU A 810 49.04 -24.62 -7.92
C LEU A 810 49.79 -24.58 -9.22
N VAL A 811 49.27 -23.84 -10.18
CA VAL A 811 49.80 -23.81 -11.50
C VAL A 811 50.40 -22.45 -11.75
N THR A 812 51.68 -22.41 -12.13
CA THR A 812 52.24 -21.24 -12.78
C THR A 812 51.99 -21.36 -14.28
N ALA A 813 51.15 -20.48 -14.81
CA ALA A 813 51.04 -20.35 -16.26
C ALA A 813 52.23 -19.52 -16.78
N ASN A 814 53.08 -20.14 -17.54
CA ASN A 814 54.14 -19.46 -18.26
C ASN A 814 53.59 -18.88 -19.55
N GLY A 815 54.23 -17.88 -20.11
CA GLY A 815 53.80 -17.25 -21.37
C GLY A 815 53.79 -18.19 -22.59
N ASP A 816 54.32 -19.42 -22.47
CA ASP A 816 54.31 -20.48 -23.48
C ASP A 816 53.18 -21.53 -23.28
N GLY A 817 52.29 -21.30 -22.24
CA GLY A 817 51.21 -22.22 -21.92
C GLY A 817 51.62 -23.47 -21.11
N SER A 818 52.87 -23.60 -20.71
CA SER A 818 53.36 -24.68 -19.85
C SER A 818 53.02 -24.43 -18.39
N CYS A 819 52.81 -25.54 -17.60
CA CYS A 819 52.55 -25.47 -16.17
C CYS A 819 53.66 -26.11 -15.38
N THR A 820 54.09 -25.48 -14.28
CA THR A 820 55.09 -25.99 -13.36
C THR A 820 54.56 -26.16 -11.97
N GLU A 821 54.97 -27.20 -11.25
CA GLU A 821 54.64 -27.40 -9.84
C GLU A 821 55.30 -26.36 -8.95
N ALA A 822 54.54 -25.71 -8.10
CA ALA A 822 55.01 -24.83 -7.05
C ALA A 822 54.03 -24.80 -5.88
N ALA A 823 54.51 -24.59 -4.65
CA ALA A 823 53.65 -24.42 -3.48
C ALA A 823 53.78 -22.98 -2.99
N PRO A 824 52.84 -22.49 -2.21
CA PRO A 824 51.42 -22.34 -2.38
C PRO A 824 51.08 -21.24 -3.37
N VAL A 825 50.04 -21.19 -3.83
CA VAL A 825 49.40 -20.86 -5.02
C VAL A 825 48.71 -19.55 -5.11
N SER A 826 49.00 -18.83 -6.14
CA SER A 826 48.15 -17.74 -6.60
C SER A 826 48.06 -17.71 -8.11
N TYR A 827 46.90 -17.34 -8.61
CA TYR A 827 46.79 -16.90 -9.99
C TYR A 827 47.01 -15.38 -9.99
N THR A 828 48.11 -14.94 -10.61
CA THR A 828 48.36 -13.52 -10.76
C THR A 828 47.91 -13.09 -12.13
N HIS A 829 47.20 -12.03 -12.20
CA HIS A 829 46.73 -11.51 -13.46
C HIS A 829 47.52 -10.32 -13.94
N LEU A 830 47.58 -10.20 -15.25
CA LEU A 830 48.18 -9.04 -15.89
C LEU A 830 47.42 -7.76 -15.52
N THR A 831 48.16 -6.66 -15.56
CA THR A 831 47.58 -5.33 -15.43
C THR A 831 46.50 -5.12 -16.46
N LEU A 832 45.32 -4.78 -16.03
CA LEU A 832 44.21 -4.43 -16.93
C LEU A 832 44.54 -3.19 -17.77
N PRO A 833 44.01 -3.12 -19.00
CA PRO A 833 44.19 -1.91 -19.79
C PRO A 833 43.56 -0.71 -19.08
N THR A 834 44.32 0.32 -18.89
CA THR A 834 43.83 1.60 -18.34
C THR A 834 43.04 2.33 -19.41
N ASN A 835 42.01 3.06 -19.00
CA ASN A 835 41.38 4.06 -19.84
C ASN A 835 42.48 5.02 -20.34
N ARG A 836 42.76 5.04 -21.62
CA ARG A 836 43.67 6.04 -22.16
C ARG A 836 42.89 7.33 -22.35
N GLU A 837 43.31 8.36 -21.62
CA GLU A 837 42.98 9.71 -22.04
C GLU A 837 43.66 9.98 -23.39
N VAL A 838 42.91 10.38 -24.38
CA VAL A 838 43.42 10.77 -25.71
C VAL A 838 43.65 12.26 -25.70
#